data_344101dd977b3a1b56b89aa020a1ad00
#
_entry.id   344101dd977b3a1b56b89aa020a1ad00
#
_cell.length_a   1.000
_cell.length_b   1.000
_cell.length_c   1.000
_cell.angle_alpha   90.00
_cell.angle_beta   90.00
_cell.angle_gamma   90.00
#
_symmetry.space_group_name_H-M   'P 1'
#
loop_
_entity.id
_entity.type
_entity.pdbx_description
1 polymer ?
#
loop_
_entity_poly.entity_id
_entity_poly.type
_entity_poly.pdbx_seq_one_letter_code
_entity_poly.pdbx_strand_id
1 'polypeptide(L)'
;LGERLEYDVDTKGNRTAQRIKDASGSLVRQQQWAYDELGRLLRAVGAGGQTRSFAYDLNDNPVGETNPRQFAHSQAFDALDRLVGQSDPLGGKTQLAYDAQDNLTEVKDPRGVTTRYEYDGLGNLTRLVSPDSGTTTFEHDAAGNVIRRTDARGAVTEYRYDALNRLIERHSPSDPSLDVQYRYDLTADGNKGIGRLGAIEGARDSLVYRYDERGNLVEQVRSIRLDQQTLLDRVTYRYDAANQLLEIGYPSGLAIGYPRNAGGQVASVTLAVGDKAPSTLVGQIAYLPFGPLLRLTWGNGIALSREYDQDYQLLRQKVGPWQSDYQHDANGNIQQHRHSLWGTLDYQYDPLDRLTEERGVQGGRSYAYDAVGNRTQRSDNPASGGTASSQDYQYAPDSNRLTAIGAQAVTSNAAGNLTQDRAARKLAYDAQGRLQSVSLDGQQVAEYRYNALGQRIVKLTPESVTTYLYGPDGQLLGEAEHDGSGRKLRAQYYLWLDSLPLATIDADYDAQGKVGNPTLLYLHGDHLDTPRLATVASGQIAWQWQSDAFGRGEALSQGSTQVNLRFPGQYYDAESGLHYNYFRDYDPETGRYVESDPIGLAGGFNTFAYVGGNPLSFADTLGLHPGDKLFGLPKAFWKWFHKQGDMNDLKGPNGQVSKEIAEDYHLEW
;
A
#
# COMPACT_ATOMS: atom_id res chain seq x y z
N LEU A 1 -24.96 13.77 13.63
CA LEU A 1 -25.92 14.61 12.90
C LEU A 1 -25.98 15.99 13.54
N GLY A 2 -25.96 17.05 12.71
CA GLY A 2 -25.84 18.44 13.16
C GLY A 2 -24.49 19.06 12.82
N GLU A 3 -23.58 18.30 12.29
CA GLU A 3 -22.32 18.77 11.71
C GLU A 3 -22.58 19.67 10.51
N ARG A 4 -21.72 20.67 10.32
CA ARG A 4 -21.91 21.69 9.27
C ARG A 4 -20.64 21.86 8.47
N LEU A 5 -20.82 22.00 7.17
CA LEU A 5 -19.80 22.40 6.22
C LEU A 5 -20.20 23.79 5.69
N GLU A 6 -19.37 24.79 5.95
CA GLU A 6 -19.60 26.20 5.57
C GLU A 6 -18.51 26.63 4.57
N TYR A 7 -18.91 27.39 3.56
CA TYR A 7 -18.02 27.95 2.55
C TYR A 7 -18.19 29.47 2.47
N ASP A 8 -17.07 30.16 2.28
CA ASP A 8 -17.07 31.53 1.77
C ASP A 8 -16.69 31.49 0.28
N VAL A 9 -17.31 32.34 -0.50
CA VAL A 9 -17.02 32.51 -1.92
C VAL A 9 -16.78 33.99 -2.24
N ASP A 10 -15.91 34.26 -3.21
CA ASP A 10 -15.71 35.61 -3.73
C ASP A 10 -16.82 36.01 -4.72
N THR A 11 -16.71 37.19 -5.27
CA THR A 11 -17.70 37.75 -6.24
C THR A 11 -17.69 36.99 -7.59
N LYS A 12 -16.68 36.17 -7.86
CA LYS A 12 -16.55 35.35 -9.06
C LYS A 12 -17.02 33.91 -8.82
N GLY A 13 -17.37 33.55 -7.58
CA GLY A 13 -17.81 32.21 -7.18
C GLY A 13 -16.67 31.27 -6.75
N ASN A 14 -15.42 31.74 -6.67
CA ASN A 14 -14.32 30.94 -6.18
C ASN A 14 -14.45 30.73 -4.67
N ARG A 15 -14.21 29.49 -4.18
CA ARG A 15 -14.25 29.18 -2.75
C ARG A 15 -13.02 29.75 -2.05
N THR A 16 -13.22 30.75 -1.19
CA THR A 16 -12.14 31.43 -0.44
C THR A 16 -11.91 30.87 0.95
N ALA A 17 -12.91 30.20 1.53
CA ALA A 17 -12.74 29.49 2.79
C ALA A 17 -13.69 28.28 2.89
N GLN A 18 -13.24 27.28 3.64
CA GLN A 18 -14.03 26.13 4.07
C GLN A 18 -13.89 25.96 5.58
N ARG A 19 -15.00 25.77 6.27
CA ARG A 19 -15.03 25.51 7.71
C ARG A 19 -15.91 24.30 7.99
N ILE A 20 -15.40 23.39 8.79
CA ILE A 20 -16.16 22.26 9.32
C ILE A 20 -16.44 22.54 10.79
N LYS A 21 -17.71 22.45 11.17
CA LYS A 21 -18.17 22.59 12.55
C LYS A 21 -18.81 21.30 13.05
N ASP A 22 -18.56 20.97 14.30
CA ASP A 22 -19.23 19.88 14.96
C ASP A 22 -20.70 20.18 15.29
N ALA A 23 -21.40 19.21 15.87
CA ALA A 23 -22.82 19.36 16.22
C ALA A 23 -23.07 20.44 17.30
N SER A 24 -22.05 20.84 18.07
CA SER A 24 -22.11 21.95 19.01
C SER A 24 -21.92 23.33 18.36
N GLY A 25 -21.49 23.36 17.09
CA GLY A 25 -21.11 24.55 16.35
C GLY A 25 -19.65 24.95 16.52
N SER A 26 -18.84 24.14 17.22
CA SER A 26 -17.40 24.40 17.38
C SER A 26 -16.65 24.15 16.08
N LEU A 27 -15.70 25.03 15.73
CA LEU A 27 -14.86 24.90 14.55
C LEU A 27 -13.85 23.77 14.78
N VAL A 28 -13.85 22.75 13.90
CA VAL A 28 -12.95 21.59 13.99
C VAL A 28 -11.96 21.51 12.84
N ARG A 29 -12.27 22.15 11.68
CA ARG A 29 -11.34 22.24 10.56
C ARG A 29 -11.55 23.56 9.81
N GLN A 30 -10.43 24.13 9.31
CA GLN A 30 -10.47 25.34 8.48
C GLN A 30 -9.40 25.29 7.40
N GLN A 31 -9.76 25.71 6.19
CA GLN A 31 -8.85 25.96 5.08
C GLN A 31 -9.25 27.24 4.37
N GLN A 32 -8.28 27.96 3.79
CA GLN A 32 -8.50 29.20 3.05
C GLN A 32 -7.75 29.18 1.73
N TRP A 33 -8.29 29.86 0.72
CA TRP A 33 -7.72 29.97 -0.62
C TRP A 33 -7.77 31.41 -1.10
N ALA A 34 -6.75 31.80 -1.86
CA ALA A 34 -6.71 33.07 -2.56
C ALA A 34 -6.48 32.83 -4.05
N TYR A 35 -7.18 33.58 -4.86
CA TYR A 35 -7.15 33.47 -6.31
C TYR A 35 -6.68 34.78 -6.94
N ASP A 36 -6.16 34.69 -8.17
CA ASP A 36 -5.83 35.87 -8.98
C ASP A 36 -7.06 36.41 -9.74
N GLU A 37 -6.81 37.43 -10.55
CA GLU A 37 -7.87 38.06 -11.34
C GLU A 37 -8.48 37.14 -12.42
N LEU A 38 -7.78 36.07 -12.81
CA LEU A 38 -8.26 35.06 -13.76
C LEU A 38 -8.96 33.88 -13.07
N GLY A 39 -8.99 33.86 -11.72
CA GLY A 39 -9.60 32.77 -10.95
C GLY A 39 -8.67 31.57 -10.71
N ARG A 40 -7.36 31.72 -10.96
CA ARG A 40 -6.36 30.67 -10.71
C ARG A 40 -5.92 30.72 -9.25
N LEU A 41 -5.69 29.55 -8.64
CA LEU A 41 -5.33 29.42 -7.23
C LEU A 41 -3.91 29.98 -6.97
N LEU A 42 -3.80 31.09 -6.22
CA LEU A 42 -2.51 31.65 -5.83
C LEU A 42 -1.98 31.08 -4.52
N ARG A 43 -2.86 30.80 -3.56
CA ARG A 43 -2.48 30.31 -2.24
C ARG A 43 -3.53 29.38 -1.65
N ALA A 44 -3.04 28.32 -1.00
CA ALA A 44 -3.82 27.51 -0.08
C ALA A 44 -3.21 27.68 1.32
N VAL A 45 -4.05 28.01 2.31
CA VAL A 45 -3.61 28.33 3.68
C VAL A 45 -4.35 27.41 4.65
N GLY A 46 -3.59 26.64 5.42
CA GLY A 46 -4.11 25.80 6.49
C GLY A 46 -4.46 26.60 7.75
N ALA A 47 -5.03 25.93 8.73
CA ALA A 47 -5.51 26.54 9.96
C ALA A 47 -4.40 27.18 10.81
N GLY A 48 -3.20 26.61 10.78
CA GLY A 48 -2.01 27.15 11.44
C GLY A 48 -1.30 28.27 10.65
N GLY A 49 -1.85 28.70 9.49
CA GLY A 49 -1.24 29.72 8.63
C GLY A 49 -0.16 29.17 7.67
N GLN A 50 0.09 27.87 7.68
CA GLN A 50 1.00 27.22 6.73
C GLN A 50 0.47 27.43 5.31
N THR A 51 1.30 28.03 4.45
CA THR A 51 0.88 28.50 3.14
C THR A 51 1.62 27.80 2.02
N ARG A 52 0.86 27.25 1.07
CA ARG A 52 1.33 26.76 -0.22
C ARG A 52 0.98 27.81 -1.27
N SER A 53 1.95 28.21 -2.10
CA SER A 53 1.78 29.25 -3.12
C SER A 53 2.04 28.69 -4.50
N PHE A 54 1.31 29.21 -5.50
CA PHE A 54 1.37 28.77 -6.89
C PHE A 54 1.68 29.94 -7.83
N ALA A 55 2.35 29.67 -8.92
CA ALA A 55 2.66 30.63 -9.98
C ALA A 55 2.30 30.02 -11.34
N TYR A 56 1.83 30.88 -12.26
CA TYR A 56 1.36 30.49 -13.57
C TYR A 56 2.02 31.34 -14.67
N ASP A 57 2.17 30.78 -15.85
CA ASP A 57 2.54 31.52 -17.05
C ASP A 57 1.31 32.19 -17.69
N LEU A 58 1.52 32.77 -18.89
CA LEU A 58 0.44 33.46 -19.62
C LEU A 58 -0.57 32.50 -20.28
N ASN A 59 -0.22 31.22 -20.40
CA ASN A 59 -1.06 30.16 -20.95
C ASN A 59 -1.78 29.35 -19.86
N ASP A 60 -1.74 29.84 -18.58
CA ASP A 60 -2.31 29.19 -17.41
C ASP A 60 -1.60 27.91 -16.95
N ASN A 61 -0.40 27.61 -17.47
CA ASN A 61 0.38 26.49 -17.00
C ASN A 61 0.95 26.76 -15.61
N PRO A 62 0.92 25.79 -14.66
CA PRO A 62 1.48 25.95 -13.33
C PRO A 62 3.01 25.85 -13.38
N VAL A 63 3.70 27.01 -13.41
CA VAL A 63 5.15 27.06 -13.53
C VAL A 63 5.90 27.04 -12.23
N GLY A 64 5.22 27.19 -11.08
CA GLY A 64 5.87 27.20 -9.79
C GLY A 64 4.95 26.85 -8.63
N GLU A 65 5.52 26.14 -7.66
CA GLU A 65 4.89 25.85 -6.38
C GLU A 65 5.91 26.11 -5.26
N THR A 66 5.51 26.83 -4.22
CA THR A 66 6.30 26.96 -2.99
C THR A 66 5.53 26.31 -1.85
N ASN A 67 6.11 25.32 -1.21
CA ASN A 67 5.49 24.59 -0.11
C ASN A 67 5.50 25.41 1.20
N PRO A 68 4.79 24.99 2.26
CA PRO A 68 4.76 25.70 3.55
C PRO A 68 6.11 25.85 4.26
N ARG A 69 7.09 24.97 3.99
CA ARG A 69 8.48 25.09 4.47
C ARG A 69 9.30 26.08 3.64
N GLN A 70 8.71 26.79 2.67
CA GLN A 70 9.34 27.76 1.78
C GLN A 70 10.34 27.16 0.77
N PHE A 71 10.16 25.90 0.39
CA PHE A 71 10.91 25.25 -0.67
C PHE A 71 10.13 25.31 -1.97
N ALA A 72 10.79 25.74 -3.06
CA ALA A 72 10.17 25.96 -4.35
C ALA A 72 10.45 24.84 -5.35
N HIS A 73 9.42 24.39 -6.03
CA HIS A 73 9.45 23.59 -7.25
C HIS A 73 9.15 24.47 -8.43
N SER A 74 9.77 24.22 -9.59
CA SER A 74 9.42 24.89 -10.84
C SER A 74 9.18 23.91 -11.95
N GLN A 75 8.33 24.31 -12.91
CA GLN A 75 7.94 23.54 -14.09
C GLN A 75 8.14 24.39 -15.34
N ALA A 76 8.47 23.74 -16.45
CA ALA A 76 8.63 24.37 -17.76
C ALA A 76 7.76 23.64 -18.78
N PHE A 77 7.08 24.41 -19.62
CA PHE A 77 6.17 23.92 -20.64
C PHE A 77 6.65 24.34 -22.03
N ASP A 78 6.34 23.57 -23.03
CA ASP A 78 6.60 23.93 -24.43
C ASP A 78 5.43 24.76 -25.03
N ALA A 79 5.53 25.10 -26.33
CA ALA A 79 4.52 25.89 -27.02
C ALA A 79 3.16 25.18 -27.23
N LEU A 80 3.08 23.89 -26.91
CA LEU A 80 1.86 23.07 -26.91
C LEU A 80 1.34 22.80 -25.51
N ASP A 81 1.84 23.55 -24.49
CA ASP A 81 1.50 23.43 -23.09
C ASP A 81 1.81 22.03 -22.50
N ARG A 82 2.80 21.31 -23.08
CA ARG A 82 3.28 20.03 -22.55
C ARG A 82 4.42 20.27 -21.56
N LEU A 83 4.41 19.57 -20.42
CA LEU A 83 5.47 19.64 -19.41
C LEU A 83 6.78 19.06 -19.97
N VAL A 84 7.79 19.91 -20.18
CA VAL A 84 9.11 19.49 -20.71
C VAL A 84 10.23 19.53 -19.68
N GLY A 85 10.00 20.11 -18.49
CA GLY A 85 11.00 20.18 -17.44
C GLY A 85 10.43 20.44 -16.07
N GLN A 86 11.12 19.91 -15.05
CA GLN A 86 10.86 20.20 -13.64
C GLN A 86 12.17 20.46 -12.94
N SER A 87 12.17 21.35 -11.94
CA SER A 87 13.30 21.53 -11.01
C SER A 87 12.80 21.44 -9.59
N ASP A 88 13.46 20.61 -8.81
CA ASP A 88 13.19 20.44 -7.39
C ASP A 88 13.95 21.47 -6.51
N PRO A 89 13.62 21.59 -5.21
CA PRO A 89 14.26 22.52 -4.30
C PRO A 89 15.77 22.33 -4.09
N LEU A 90 16.31 21.14 -4.39
CA LEU A 90 17.73 20.83 -4.31
C LEU A 90 18.47 21.10 -5.64
N GLY A 91 17.74 21.60 -6.67
CA GLY A 91 18.27 21.89 -7.99
C GLY A 91 18.32 20.67 -8.91
N GLY A 92 17.73 19.55 -8.51
CA GLY A 92 17.54 18.37 -9.36
C GLY A 92 16.62 18.70 -10.54
N LYS A 93 17.00 18.29 -11.76
CA LYS A 93 16.26 18.59 -12.97
C LYS A 93 15.76 17.33 -13.65
N THR A 94 14.46 17.30 -13.91
CA THR A 94 13.81 16.29 -14.75
C THR A 94 13.50 16.90 -16.11
N GLN A 95 13.76 16.17 -17.18
CA GLN A 95 13.45 16.57 -18.55
C GLN A 95 12.52 15.53 -19.21
N LEU A 96 11.55 16.01 -19.97
CA LEU A 96 10.58 15.18 -20.68
C LEU A 96 10.60 15.55 -22.17
N ALA A 97 10.45 14.54 -23.04
CA ALA A 97 10.35 14.75 -24.48
C ALA A 97 9.12 13.98 -25.03
N TYR A 98 8.57 14.51 -26.11
CA TYR A 98 7.35 13.99 -26.73
C TYR A 98 7.53 13.85 -28.24
N ASP A 99 6.78 12.96 -28.86
CA ASP A 99 6.66 12.87 -30.29
C ASP A 99 5.61 13.86 -30.86
N ALA A 100 5.39 13.79 -32.17
CA ALA A 100 4.41 14.65 -32.84
C ALA A 100 2.94 14.30 -32.53
N GLN A 101 2.68 13.16 -31.93
CA GLN A 101 1.37 12.69 -31.49
C GLN A 101 1.15 12.87 -29.96
N ASP A 102 1.99 13.69 -29.31
CA ASP A 102 1.97 13.99 -27.88
C ASP A 102 2.24 12.77 -26.97
N ASN A 103 2.79 11.68 -27.49
CA ASN A 103 3.24 10.58 -26.65
C ASN A 103 4.56 10.94 -25.98
N LEU A 104 4.68 10.64 -24.67
CA LEU A 104 5.91 10.81 -23.91
C LEU A 104 6.98 9.80 -24.37
N THR A 105 8.06 10.27 -24.99
CA THR A 105 9.11 9.40 -25.56
C THR A 105 10.33 9.26 -24.68
N GLU A 106 10.61 10.26 -23.81
CA GLU A 106 11.78 10.23 -22.94
C GLU A 106 11.50 10.94 -21.63
N VAL A 107 12.01 10.36 -20.54
CA VAL A 107 12.11 10.99 -19.23
C VAL A 107 13.56 10.87 -18.76
N LYS A 108 14.20 12.00 -18.50
CA LYS A 108 15.55 12.07 -17.91
C LYS A 108 15.44 12.59 -16.48
N ASP A 109 15.84 11.78 -15.53
CA ASP A 109 15.72 12.06 -14.11
C ASP A 109 16.82 13.05 -13.59
N PRO A 110 16.76 13.51 -12.32
CA PRO A 110 17.77 14.38 -11.72
C PRO A 110 19.20 13.83 -11.65
N ARG A 111 19.41 12.51 -11.75
CA ARG A 111 20.76 11.91 -11.91
C ARG A 111 21.23 11.88 -13.36
N GLY A 112 20.37 12.24 -14.31
CA GLY A 112 20.63 12.14 -15.74
C GLY A 112 20.36 10.75 -16.31
N VAL A 113 19.74 9.87 -15.55
CA VAL A 113 19.32 8.53 -15.98
C VAL A 113 18.07 8.67 -16.86
N THR A 114 18.05 7.96 -17.99
CA THR A 114 17.03 8.17 -19.02
C THR A 114 16.19 6.92 -19.27
N THR A 115 14.88 7.06 -19.15
CA THR A 115 13.87 6.06 -19.55
C THR A 115 13.28 6.48 -20.90
N ARG A 116 13.11 5.52 -21.84
CA ARG A 116 12.57 5.76 -23.19
C ARG A 116 11.35 4.91 -23.47
N TYR A 117 10.45 5.47 -24.28
CA TYR A 117 9.20 4.85 -24.70
C TYR A 117 9.07 4.95 -26.22
N GLU A 118 8.67 3.87 -26.86
CA GLU A 118 8.39 3.82 -28.31
C GLU A 118 6.94 3.39 -28.51
N TYR A 119 6.27 4.04 -29.47
CA TYR A 119 4.85 3.81 -29.73
C TYR A 119 4.62 3.44 -31.20
N ASP A 120 3.52 2.76 -31.46
CA ASP A 120 3.04 2.55 -32.82
C ASP A 120 2.24 3.78 -33.34
N GLY A 121 1.77 3.70 -34.58
CA GLY A 121 0.99 4.79 -35.19
C GLY A 121 -0.38 5.05 -34.58
N LEU A 122 -0.84 4.18 -33.66
CA LEU A 122 -2.09 4.31 -32.92
C LEU A 122 -1.87 4.80 -31.46
N GLY A 123 -0.61 5.09 -31.09
CA GLY A 123 -0.23 5.52 -29.76
C GLY A 123 -0.13 4.38 -28.73
N ASN A 124 -0.09 3.12 -29.16
CA ASN A 124 0.14 2.01 -28.26
C ASN A 124 1.63 1.88 -27.95
N LEU A 125 1.99 1.70 -26.67
CA LEU A 125 3.37 1.51 -26.23
C LEU A 125 3.90 0.16 -26.74
N THR A 126 4.88 0.18 -27.64
CA THR A 126 5.50 -1.03 -28.19
C THR A 126 6.79 -1.42 -27.48
N ARG A 127 7.47 -0.42 -26.88
CA ARG A 127 8.74 -0.68 -26.19
C ARG A 127 8.99 0.32 -25.06
N LEU A 128 9.38 -0.20 -23.91
CA LEU A 128 9.90 0.54 -22.77
C LEU A 128 11.37 0.16 -22.58
N VAL A 129 12.25 1.17 -22.53
CA VAL A 129 13.67 0.99 -22.18
C VAL A 129 13.91 1.71 -20.86
N SER A 130 13.92 0.97 -19.78
CA SER A 130 14.18 1.48 -18.44
C SER A 130 15.57 1.05 -17.97
N PRO A 131 16.40 1.96 -17.48
CA PRO A 131 17.68 1.61 -16.84
C PRO A 131 17.51 0.70 -15.63
N ASP A 132 16.38 0.84 -14.90
CA ASP A 132 16.09 0.09 -13.69
C ASP A 132 15.52 -1.31 -14.00
N SER A 133 14.48 -1.40 -14.83
CA SER A 133 13.82 -2.68 -15.14
C SER A 133 14.23 -3.30 -16.49
N GLY A 134 15.14 -2.66 -17.23
CA GLY A 134 15.60 -3.11 -18.53
C GLY A 134 14.59 -2.86 -19.66
N THR A 135 14.69 -3.62 -20.76
CA THR A 135 13.81 -3.43 -21.92
C THR A 135 12.61 -4.37 -21.84
N THR A 136 11.41 -3.80 -21.94
CA THR A 136 10.14 -4.54 -22.09
C THR A 136 9.51 -4.20 -23.43
N THR A 137 9.03 -5.20 -24.18
CA THR A 137 8.32 -5.03 -25.45
C THR A 137 6.87 -5.50 -25.32
N PHE A 138 6.00 -4.89 -26.13
CA PHE A 138 4.57 -5.16 -26.14
C PHE A 138 4.07 -5.32 -27.58
N GLU A 139 3.18 -6.29 -27.78
CA GLU A 139 2.42 -6.46 -29.03
C GLU A 139 0.93 -6.24 -28.71
N HIS A 140 0.21 -5.61 -29.64
CA HIS A 140 -1.18 -5.26 -29.47
C HIS A 140 -2.06 -5.87 -30.55
N ASP A 141 -3.32 -6.12 -30.23
CA ASP A 141 -4.35 -6.43 -31.22
C ASP A 141 -4.90 -5.14 -31.87
N ALA A 142 -5.83 -5.30 -32.81
CA ALA A 142 -6.46 -4.18 -33.50
C ALA A 142 -7.31 -3.26 -32.61
N ALA A 143 -7.68 -3.72 -31.40
CA ALA A 143 -8.41 -2.94 -30.43
C ALA A 143 -7.49 -2.21 -29.43
N GLY A 144 -6.15 -2.38 -29.55
CA GLY A 144 -5.15 -1.80 -28.67
C GLY A 144 -4.91 -2.60 -27.38
N ASN A 145 -5.45 -3.82 -27.27
CA ASN A 145 -5.18 -4.67 -26.11
C ASN A 145 -3.77 -5.28 -26.24
N VAL A 146 -3.00 -5.33 -25.15
CA VAL A 146 -1.71 -6.01 -25.10
C VAL A 146 -1.94 -7.52 -25.22
N ILE A 147 -1.52 -8.13 -26.34
CA ILE A 147 -1.63 -9.58 -26.54
C ILE A 147 -0.35 -10.33 -26.18
N ARG A 148 0.79 -9.61 -26.09
CA ARG A 148 2.07 -10.19 -25.71
C ARG A 148 2.96 -9.15 -25.05
N ARG A 149 3.61 -9.55 -23.95
CA ARG A 149 4.64 -8.80 -23.26
C ARG A 149 5.89 -9.65 -23.11
N THR A 150 7.06 -9.08 -23.42
CA THR A 150 8.36 -9.71 -23.16
C THR A 150 9.18 -8.79 -22.26
N ASP A 151 9.56 -9.25 -21.10
CA ASP A 151 10.37 -8.48 -20.15
C ASP A 151 11.88 -8.57 -20.46
N ALA A 152 12.69 -7.81 -19.72
CA ALA A 152 14.14 -7.75 -19.92
C ALA A 152 14.87 -9.08 -19.66
N ARG A 153 14.26 -10.04 -18.97
CA ARG A 153 14.78 -11.41 -18.76
C ARG A 153 14.46 -12.34 -19.93
N GLY A 154 13.67 -11.86 -20.89
CA GLY A 154 13.12 -12.67 -21.98
C GLY A 154 11.88 -13.46 -21.58
N ALA A 155 11.32 -13.24 -20.39
CA ALA A 155 10.08 -13.88 -19.97
C ALA A 155 8.91 -13.32 -20.77
N VAL A 156 8.17 -14.22 -21.43
CA VAL A 156 7.01 -13.92 -22.27
C VAL A 156 5.73 -14.15 -21.48
N THR A 157 4.80 -13.22 -21.59
CA THR A 157 3.41 -13.37 -21.14
C THR A 157 2.49 -13.05 -22.31
N GLU A 158 1.56 -13.96 -22.61
CA GLU A 158 0.56 -13.82 -23.66
C GLU A 158 -0.82 -13.63 -23.05
N TYR A 159 -1.65 -12.81 -23.70
CA TYR A 159 -2.97 -12.45 -23.21
C TYR A 159 -4.03 -12.67 -24.30
N ARG A 160 -5.21 -13.10 -23.89
CA ARG A 160 -6.35 -13.25 -24.79
C ARG A 160 -7.57 -12.54 -24.20
N TYR A 161 -8.34 -11.93 -25.08
CA TYR A 161 -9.51 -11.14 -24.73
C TYR A 161 -10.77 -11.68 -25.40
N ASP A 162 -11.92 -11.44 -24.80
CA ASP A 162 -13.21 -11.70 -25.43
C ASP A 162 -13.65 -10.52 -26.33
N ALA A 163 -14.82 -10.65 -26.94
CA ALA A 163 -15.37 -9.62 -27.84
C ALA A 163 -15.74 -8.29 -27.13
N LEU A 164 -15.73 -8.25 -25.79
CA LEU A 164 -15.93 -7.06 -24.97
C LEU A 164 -14.61 -6.49 -24.46
N ASN A 165 -13.47 -6.95 -24.98
CA ASN A 165 -12.11 -6.60 -24.54
C ASN A 165 -11.83 -6.96 -23.07
N ARG A 166 -12.51 -7.98 -22.49
CA ARG A 166 -12.20 -8.49 -21.16
C ARG A 166 -11.16 -9.59 -21.27
N LEU A 167 -10.15 -9.56 -20.38
CA LEU A 167 -9.10 -10.57 -20.32
C LEU A 167 -9.70 -11.94 -19.95
N ILE A 168 -9.52 -12.95 -20.81
CA ILE A 168 -10.01 -14.31 -20.57
C ILE A 168 -8.88 -15.31 -20.31
N GLU A 169 -7.65 -14.98 -20.70
CA GLU A 169 -6.50 -15.87 -20.50
C GLU A 169 -5.20 -15.07 -20.37
N ARG A 170 -4.36 -15.49 -19.43
CA ARG A 170 -2.95 -15.11 -19.33
C ARG A 170 -2.13 -16.39 -19.40
N HIS A 171 -1.25 -16.49 -20.38
CA HIS A 171 -0.39 -17.65 -20.65
C HIS A 171 1.08 -17.28 -20.50
N SER A 172 1.85 -18.12 -19.80
CA SER A 172 3.28 -17.97 -19.59
C SER A 172 4.01 -19.15 -20.27
N PRO A 173 4.47 -19.01 -21.52
CA PRO A 173 5.04 -20.12 -22.30
C PRO A 173 6.22 -20.83 -21.63
N SER A 174 7.04 -20.09 -20.87
CA SER A 174 8.20 -20.63 -20.14
C SER A 174 7.85 -21.30 -18.81
N ASP A 175 6.67 -21.00 -18.26
CA ASP A 175 6.18 -21.58 -16.99
C ASP A 175 4.65 -21.69 -17.00
N PRO A 176 4.09 -22.77 -17.58
CA PRO A 176 2.63 -22.97 -17.61
C PRO A 176 1.96 -23.11 -16.23
N SER A 177 2.75 -23.25 -15.16
CA SER A 177 2.19 -23.23 -13.80
C SER A 177 1.62 -21.86 -13.40
N LEU A 178 1.96 -20.81 -14.15
CA LEU A 178 1.47 -19.45 -13.99
C LEU A 178 0.31 -19.10 -14.95
N ASP A 179 -0.18 -20.07 -15.72
CA ASP A 179 -1.33 -19.86 -16.62
C ASP A 179 -2.60 -19.62 -15.83
N VAL A 180 -3.41 -18.69 -16.31
CA VAL A 180 -4.64 -18.26 -15.66
C VAL A 180 -5.76 -18.10 -16.69
N GLN A 181 -6.95 -18.57 -16.34
CA GLN A 181 -8.19 -18.29 -17.07
C GLN A 181 -9.13 -17.44 -16.23
N TYR A 182 -9.78 -16.48 -16.87
CA TYR A 182 -10.77 -15.59 -16.25
C TYR A 182 -12.14 -15.90 -16.86
N ARG A 183 -13.13 -16.12 -15.99
CA ARG A 183 -14.49 -16.43 -16.38
C ARG A 183 -15.44 -15.36 -15.88
N TYR A 184 -16.24 -14.86 -16.78
CA TYR A 184 -17.23 -13.82 -16.51
C TYR A 184 -18.65 -14.41 -16.61
N ASP A 185 -19.63 -13.63 -16.19
CA ASP A 185 -21.05 -13.89 -16.44
C ASP A 185 -21.59 -15.20 -15.82
N LEU A 186 -20.97 -15.66 -14.71
CA LEU A 186 -21.41 -16.88 -14.03
C LEU A 186 -22.74 -16.66 -13.31
N THR A 187 -23.78 -17.41 -13.72
CA THR A 187 -25.15 -17.29 -13.17
C THR A 187 -25.64 -18.57 -12.49
N ALA A 188 -24.85 -19.64 -12.45
CA ALA A 188 -25.23 -20.90 -11.81
C ALA A 188 -25.63 -20.68 -10.33
N ASP A 189 -26.56 -21.52 -9.85
CA ASP A 189 -27.07 -21.52 -8.47
C ASP A 189 -27.59 -20.15 -7.97
N GLY A 190 -28.16 -19.36 -8.89
CA GLY A 190 -28.73 -18.06 -8.57
C GLY A 190 -27.73 -16.90 -8.44
N ASN A 191 -26.46 -17.10 -8.79
CA ASN A 191 -25.46 -16.05 -8.82
C ASN A 191 -25.85 -14.93 -9.80
N LYS A 192 -25.66 -13.67 -9.44
CA LYS A 192 -25.96 -12.48 -10.25
C LYS A 192 -24.70 -11.93 -10.92
N GLY A 193 -23.92 -12.83 -11.53
CA GLY A 193 -22.58 -12.53 -12.07
C GLY A 193 -22.55 -11.92 -13.47
N ILE A 194 -23.69 -11.60 -14.11
CA ILE A 194 -23.70 -10.99 -15.46
C ILE A 194 -22.93 -9.65 -15.44
N GLY A 195 -22.02 -9.47 -16.39
CA GLY A 195 -21.12 -8.31 -16.48
C GLY A 195 -19.96 -8.35 -15.49
N ARG A 196 -19.79 -9.41 -14.69
CA ARG A 196 -18.81 -9.49 -13.60
C ARG A 196 -17.87 -10.67 -13.75
N LEU A 197 -16.66 -10.51 -13.18
CA LEU A 197 -15.72 -11.61 -13.04
C LEU A 197 -16.30 -12.65 -12.07
N GLY A 198 -16.55 -13.85 -12.56
CA GLY A 198 -17.14 -14.94 -11.80
C GLY A 198 -16.13 -15.93 -11.25
N ALA A 199 -15.01 -16.15 -11.97
CA ALA A 199 -13.94 -17.01 -11.50
C ALA A 199 -12.59 -16.63 -12.10
N ILE A 200 -11.53 -16.94 -11.36
CA ILE A 200 -10.13 -16.94 -11.79
C ILE A 200 -9.61 -18.35 -11.53
N GLU A 201 -9.09 -19.00 -12.57
CA GLU A 201 -8.63 -20.39 -12.50
C GLU A 201 -7.15 -20.46 -12.91
N GLY A 202 -6.28 -20.66 -11.95
CA GLY A 202 -4.85 -20.93 -12.15
C GLY A 202 -4.54 -22.43 -12.16
N ALA A 203 -3.31 -22.78 -12.50
CA ALA A 203 -2.86 -24.19 -12.50
C ALA A 203 -2.91 -24.80 -11.08
N ARG A 204 -2.69 -24.01 -10.04
CA ARG A 204 -2.57 -24.47 -8.65
C ARG A 204 -3.58 -23.83 -7.68
N ASP A 205 -4.35 -22.85 -8.12
CA ASP A 205 -5.32 -22.13 -7.30
C ASP A 205 -6.56 -21.73 -8.11
N SER A 206 -7.61 -21.40 -7.41
CA SER A 206 -8.76 -20.74 -8.03
C SER A 206 -9.45 -19.81 -7.03
N LEU A 207 -10.12 -18.80 -7.59
CA LEU A 207 -11.03 -17.89 -6.88
C LEU A 207 -12.37 -17.94 -7.59
N VAL A 208 -13.46 -18.12 -6.85
CA VAL A 208 -14.82 -18.09 -7.39
C VAL A 208 -15.64 -17.07 -6.61
N TYR A 209 -16.38 -16.22 -7.33
CA TYR A 209 -17.12 -15.09 -6.79
C TYR A 209 -18.62 -15.26 -7.00
N ARG A 210 -19.39 -14.88 -5.98
CA ARG A 210 -20.85 -14.81 -6.06
C ARG A 210 -21.34 -13.43 -5.70
N TYR A 211 -22.35 -12.98 -6.42
CA TYR A 211 -22.90 -11.64 -6.31
C TYR A 211 -24.41 -11.68 -6.01
N ASP A 212 -24.89 -10.69 -5.27
CA ASP A 212 -26.31 -10.46 -5.04
C ASP A 212 -26.96 -9.70 -6.22
N GLU A 213 -28.26 -9.41 -6.11
CA GLU A 213 -29.03 -8.69 -7.13
C GLU A 213 -28.59 -7.24 -7.35
N ARG A 214 -27.88 -6.65 -6.40
CA ARG A 214 -27.31 -5.30 -6.48
C ARG A 214 -25.89 -5.28 -7.00
N GLY A 215 -25.28 -6.47 -7.17
CA GLY A 215 -23.92 -6.63 -7.64
C GLY A 215 -22.87 -6.60 -6.53
N ASN A 216 -23.27 -6.65 -5.26
CA ASN A 216 -22.33 -6.79 -4.17
C ASN A 216 -21.74 -8.21 -4.16
N LEU A 217 -20.44 -8.32 -3.90
CA LEU A 217 -19.78 -9.60 -3.69
C LEU A 217 -20.25 -10.21 -2.36
N VAL A 218 -20.98 -11.31 -2.39
CA VAL A 218 -21.52 -11.96 -1.19
C VAL A 218 -20.74 -13.20 -0.76
N GLU A 219 -19.94 -13.76 -1.65
CA GLU A 219 -19.10 -14.93 -1.34
C GLU A 219 -17.87 -14.97 -2.24
N GLN A 220 -16.74 -15.29 -1.64
CA GLN A 220 -15.49 -15.63 -2.31
C GLN A 220 -15.06 -17.02 -1.83
N VAL A 221 -14.88 -17.95 -2.76
CA VAL A 221 -14.33 -19.27 -2.48
C VAL A 221 -12.95 -19.37 -3.12
N ARG A 222 -11.95 -19.64 -2.30
CA ARG A 222 -10.58 -19.90 -2.74
C ARG A 222 -10.28 -21.40 -2.66
N SER A 223 -9.65 -21.96 -3.69
CA SER A 223 -9.02 -23.27 -3.60
C SER A 223 -7.51 -23.16 -3.84
N ILE A 224 -6.72 -23.93 -3.11
CA ILE A 224 -5.27 -24.07 -3.32
C ILE A 224 -4.95 -25.55 -3.40
N ARG A 225 -4.25 -25.95 -4.46
CA ARG A 225 -3.75 -27.33 -4.64
C ARG A 225 -2.33 -27.44 -4.09
N LEU A 226 -2.18 -28.22 -3.02
CA LEU A 226 -0.91 -28.62 -2.43
C LEU A 226 -0.72 -30.12 -2.68
N ASP A 227 0.15 -30.44 -3.62
CA ASP A 227 0.41 -31.83 -4.07
C ASP A 227 -0.88 -32.63 -4.36
N GLN A 228 -1.28 -33.52 -3.45
CA GLN A 228 -2.47 -34.36 -3.61
C GLN A 228 -3.72 -33.81 -2.91
N GLN A 229 -3.62 -32.66 -2.21
CA GLN A 229 -4.73 -32.07 -1.47
C GLN A 229 -5.17 -30.74 -2.07
N THR A 230 -6.47 -30.48 -1.96
CA THR A 230 -7.04 -29.17 -2.28
C THR A 230 -7.58 -28.56 -0.98
N LEU A 231 -7.01 -27.43 -0.61
CA LEU A 231 -7.48 -26.62 0.50
C LEU A 231 -8.58 -25.68 0.00
N LEU A 232 -9.66 -25.58 0.75
CA LEU A 232 -10.79 -24.71 0.44
C LEU A 232 -11.01 -23.72 1.59
N ASP A 233 -11.06 -22.43 1.25
CA ASP A 233 -11.47 -21.39 2.17
C ASP A 233 -12.62 -20.59 1.55
N ARG A 234 -13.61 -20.29 2.39
CA ARG A 234 -14.78 -19.52 2.02
C ARG A 234 -14.86 -18.27 2.88
N VAL A 235 -15.00 -17.11 2.25
CA VAL A 235 -15.29 -15.83 2.90
C VAL A 235 -16.65 -15.36 2.41
N THR A 236 -17.49 -14.90 3.33
CA THR A 236 -18.83 -14.40 2.99
C THR A 236 -18.97 -12.95 3.42
N TYR A 237 -19.80 -12.20 2.68
CA TYR A 237 -20.03 -10.78 2.92
C TYR A 237 -21.53 -10.52 2.97
N ARG A 238 -21.94 -9.69 3.90
CA ARG A 238 -23.32 -9.26 4.03
C ARG A 238 -23.41 -7.74 4.02
N TYR A 239 -24.40 -7.22 3.30
CA TYR A 239 -24.58 -5.79 3.09
C TYR A 239 -25.97 -5.34 3.54
N ASP A 240 -26.12 -4.05 3.85
CA ASP A 240 -27.40 -3.42 4.09
C ASP A 240 -28.07 -2.95 2.78
N ALA A 241 -29.21 -2.27 2.93
CA ALA A 241 -29.96 -1.73 1.79
C ALA A 241 -29.24 -0.58 1.05
N ALA A 242 -28.25 0.04 1.68
CA ALA A 242 -27.39 1.08 1.11
C ALA A 242 -26.07 0.54 0.55
N ASN A 243 -25.93 -0.78 0.40
CA ASN A 243 -24.71 -1.49 -0.04
C ASN A 243 -23.51 -1.29 0.92
N GLN A 244 -23.76 -0.95 2.19
CA GLN A 244 -22.70 -0.85 3.19
C GLN A 244 -22.43 -2.24 3.81
N LEU A 245 -21.16 -2.60 3.94
CA LEU A 245 -20.76 -3.86 4.54
C LEU A 245 -21.24 -3.96 5.99
N LEU A 246 -21.99 -5.02 6.30
CA LEU A 246 -22.50 -5.35 7.64
C LEU A 246 -21.68 -6.43 8.32
N GLU A 247 -21.16 -7.41 7.58
CA GLU A 247 -20.51 -8.58 8.16
C GLU A 247 -19.55 -9.24 7.17
N ILE A 248 -18.44 -9.75 7.70
CA ILE A 248 -17.51 -10.66 7.02
C ILE A 248 -17.50 -11.97 7.78
N GLY A 249 -17.85 -13.07 7.10
CA GLY A 249 -17.73 -14.44 7.62
C GLY A 249 -16.43 -15.09 7.17
N TYR A 250 -15.64 -15.62 8.10
CA TYR A 250 -14.36 -16.28 7.87
C TYR A 250 -14.49 -17.81 7.76
N PRO A 251 -13.52 -18.51 7.17
CA PRO A 251 -13.59 -19.97 6.96
C PRO A 251 -13.77 -20.81 8.22
N SER A 252 -13.35 -20.30 9.39
CA SER A 252 -13.38 -21.00 10.67
C SER A 252 -14.69 -20.89 11.44
N GLY A 253 -15.75 -20.34 10.81
CA GLY A 253 -17.00 -20.01 11.51
C GLY A 253 -16.89 -18.77 12.40
N LEU A 254 -15.86 -17.98 12.23
CA LEU A 254 -15.77 -16.64 12.78
C LEU A 254 -16.54 -15.66 11.90
N ALA A 255 -17.20 -14.67 12.52
CA ALA A 255 -17.82 -13.57 11.77
C ALA A 255 -17.58 -12.24 12.49
N ILE A 256 -17.29 -11.22 11.69
CA ILE A 256 -17.12 -9.85 12.16
C ILE A 256 -18.29 -9.02 11.65
N GLY A 257 -19.00 -8.36 12.56
CA GLY A 257 -20.09 -7.45 12.23
C GLY A 257 -19.69 -5.99 12.42
N TYR A 258 -20.26 -5.11 11.60
CA TYR A 258 -20.03 -3.67 11.57
C TYR A 258 -21.33 -2.87 11.80
N PRO A 259 -21.92 -2.91 13.02
CA PRO A 259 -23.09 -2.09 13.35
C PRO A 259 -22.80 -0.60 13.13
N ARG A 260 -23.75 0.09 12.48
CA ARG A 260 -23.61 1.50 12.11
C ARG A 260 -24.56 2.40 12.90
N ASN A 261 -24.16 3.65 13.07
CA ASN A 261 -25.01 4.70 13.63
C ASN A 261 -25.99 5.23 12.57
N ALA A 262 -26.86 6.14 12.96
CA ALA A 262 -27.84 6.78 12.06
C ALA A 262 -27.20 7.62 10.94
N GLY A 263 -25.92 7.97 11.06
CA GLY A 263 -25.13 8.65 10.03
C GLY A 263 -24.42 7.70 9.06
N GLY A 264 -24.62 6.38 9.19
CA GLY A 264 -23.97 5.37 8.35
C GLY A 264 -22.54 4.99 8.75
N GLN A 265 -21.96 5.64 9.78
CA GLN A 265 -20.61 5.33 10.26
C GLN A 265 -20.61 4.08 11.14
N VAL A 266 -19.56 3.28 11.09
CA VAL A 266 -19.40 2.11 11.98
C VAL A 266 -19.32 2.60 13.43
N ALA A 267 -20.25 2.14 14.27
CA ALA A 267 -20.37 2.55 15.69
C ALA A 267 -19.73 1.53 16.64
N SER A 268 -19.62 0.29 16.21
CA SER A 268 -18.96 -0.80 16.92
C SER A 268 -18.53 -1.89 15.93
N VAL A 269 -17.62 -2.75 16.40
CA VAL A 269 -17.26 -3.98 15.69
C VAL A 269 -17.59 -5.15 16.61
N THR A 270 -18.29 -6.16 16.10
CA THR A 270 -18.67 -7.35 16.86
C THR A 270 -17.96 -8.59 16.31
N LEU A 271 -17.74 -9.56 17.19
CA LEU A 271 -17.14 -10.86 16.89
C LEU A 271 -18.09 -11.97 17.29
N ALA A 272 -18.44 -12.85 16.36
CA ALA A 272 -19.10 -14.12 16.60
C ALA A 272 -18.11 -15.27 16.39
N VAL A 273 -18.21 -16.32 17.23
CA VAL A 273 -17.38 -17.53 17.16
C VAL A 273 -18.30 -18.74 17.14
N GLY A 274 -18.44 -19.41 16.00
CA GLY A 274 -19.40 -20.49 15.79
C GLY A 274 -20.83 -20.00 16.05
N ASP A 275 -21.62 -20.80 16.74
CA ASP A 275 -23.03 -20.50 17.05
C ASP A 275 -23.23 -19.58 18.27
N LYS A 276 -22.15 -19.03 18.83
CA LYS A 276 -22.24 -18.11 19.99
C LYS A 276 -22.77 -16.75 19.56
N ALA A 277 -23.56 -16.12 20.44
CA ALA A 277 -24.00 -14.75 20.24
C ALA A 277 -22.80 -13.81 20.06
N PRO A 278 -22.88 -12.83 19.12
CA PRO A 278 -21.81 -11.88 18.91
C PRO A 278 -21.45 -11.11 20.19
N SER A 279 -20.16 -10.98 20.46
CA SER A 279 -19.61 -10.13 21.53
C SER A 279 -19.01 -8.85 20.93
N THR A 280 -18.92 -7.79 21.72
CA THR A 280 -18.28 -6.55 21.28
C THR A 280 -16.77 -6.73 21.23
N LEU A 281 -16.17 -6.67 20.03
CA LEU A 281 -14.73 -6.63 19.83
C LEU A 281 -14.21 -5.21 20.08
N VAL A 282 -14.88 -4.21 19.50
CA VAL A 282 -14.60 -2.78 19.67
C VAL A 282 -15.93 -2.03 19.75
N GLY A 283 -16.04 -1.11 20.70
CA GLY A 283 -17.21 -0.26 20.87
C GLY A 283 -16.86 1.21 20.99
N GLN A 284 -17.88 2.04 21.17
CA GLN A 284 -17.74 3.49 21.37
C GLN A 284 -16.93 4.19 20.25
N ILE A 285 -17.05 3.69 19.02
CA ILE A 285 -16.36 4.27 17.87
C ILE A 285 -16.98 5.64 17.57
N ALA A 286 -16.13 6.66 17.45
CA ALA A 286 -16.52 8.00 17.07
C ALA A 286 -15.46 8.60 16.15
N TYR A 287 -15.91 9.47 15.26
CA TYR A 287 -15.11 10.17 14.26
C TYR A 287 -15.23 11.67 14.44
N LEU A 288 -14.24 12.41 13.96
CA LEU A 288 -14.39 13.84 13.74
C LEU A 288 -15.40 14.08 12.60
N PRO A 289 -16.07 15.24 12.57
CA PRO A 289 -16.96 15.62 11.47
C PRO A 289 -16.26 15.53 10.10
N PHE A 290 -16.80 14.69 9.18
CA PHE A 290 -16.20 14.45 7.86
C PHE A 290 -14.69 14.11 7.94
N GLY A 291 -14.26 13.43 8.99
CA GLY A 291 -12.84 13.29 9.32
C GLY A 291 -12.45 11.95 9.91
N PRO A 292 -11.22 11.89 10.45
CA PRO A 292 -10.62 10.66 10.93
C PRO A 292 -11.27 10.11 12.21
N LEU A 293 -10.90 8.86 12.54
CA LEU A 293 -11.23 8.21 13.79
C LEU A 293 -10.77 9.04 15.00
N LEU A 294 -11.70 9.33 15.91
CA LEU A 294 -11.44 10.11 17.14
C LEU A 294 -11.20 9.22 18.34
N ARG A 295 -12.00 8.16 18.49
CA ARG A 295 -11.92 7.24 19.64
C ARG A 295 -12.58 5.90 19.36
N LEU A 296 -12.16 4.89 20.11
CA LEU A 296 -12.81 3.60 20.22
C LEU A 296 -12.40 2.94 21.56
N THR A 297 -13.08 1.85 21.95
CA THR A 297 -12.72 1.06 23.12
C THR A 297 -12.73 -0.42 22.72
N TRP A 298 -11.60 -1.11 22.92
CA TRP A 298 -11.51 -2.56 22.72
C TRP A 298 -12.27 -3.34 23.79
N GLY A 299 -12.64 -4.58 23.47
CA GLY A 299 -13.39 -5.47 24.36
C GLY A 299 -12.71 -5.80 25.71
N ASN A 300 -11.39 -5.59 25.80
CA ASN A 300 -10.62 -5.70 27.06
C ASN A 300 -10.61 -4.39 27.88
N GLY A 301 -11.39 -3.38 27.48
CA GLY A 301 -11.50 -2.10 28.19
C GLY A 301 -10.41 -1.07 27.89
N ILE A 302 -9.42 -1.40 27.05
CA ILE A 302 -8.42 -0.42 26.60
C ILE A 302 -9.09 0.53 25.62
N ALA A 303 -8.99 1.85 25.87
CA ALA A 303 -9.54 2.88 25.02
C ALA A 303 -8.46 3.55 24.19
N LEU A 304 -8.77 3.81 22.91
CA LEU A 304 -8.05 4.71 22.04
C LEU A 304 -8.74 6.08 22.06
N SER A 305 -7.96 7.14 22.19
CA SER A 305 -8.40 8.51 21.90
C SER A 305 -7.34 9.26 21.11
N ARG A 306 -7.76 10.07 20.16
CA ARG A 306 -6.92 10.88 19.28
C ARG A 306 -7.31 12.36 19.39
N GLU A 307 -6.33 13.25 19.45
CA GLU A 307 -6.50 14.70 19.42
C GLU A 307 -5.86 15.22 18.14
N TYR A 308 -6.56 16.10 17.45
CA TYR A 308 -6.14 16.65 16.17
C TYR A 308 -6.15 18.18 16.21
N ASP A 309 -5.33 18.80 15.38
CA ASP A 309 -5.45 20.23 15.10
C ASP A 309 -6.60 20.53 14.10
N GLN A 310 -6.73 21.79 13.71
CA GLN A 310 -7.76 22.23 12.76
C GLN A 310 -7.41 21.93 11.28
N ASP A 311 -6.29 21.30 10.99
CA ASP A 311 -5.97 20.70 9.68
C ASP A 311 -6.17 19.18 9.68
N TYR A 312 -6.63 18.61 10.81
CA TYR A 312 -6.75 17.18 11.07
C TYR A 312 -5.41 16.44 11.13
N GLN A 313 -4.33 17.15 11.49
CA GLN A 313 -3.06 16.52 11.84
C GLN A 313 -3.15 15.96 13.26
N LEU A 314 -2.66 14.73 13.47
CA LEU A 314 -2.70 14.07 14.77
C LEU A 314 -1.68 14.71 15.73
N LEU A 315 -2.16 15.31 16.82
CA LEU A 315 -1.32 15.90 17.88
C LEU A 315 -1.03 14.93 18.99
N ARG A 316 -2.01 14.08 19.34
CA ARG A 316 -1.89 13.10 20.41
C ARG A 316 -2.70 11.86 20.10
N GLN A 317 -2.12 10.71 20.44
CA GLN A 317 -2.81 9.44 20.53
C GLN A 317 -2.59 8.83 21.91
N LYS A 318 -3.67 8.41 22.56
CA LYS A 318 -3.61 7.68 23.82
C LYS A 318 -4.29 6.32 23.67
N VAL A 319 -3.60 5.26 24.06
CA VAL A 319 -4.09 3.88 24.04
C VAL A 319 -3.95 3.32 25.46
N GLY A 320 -5.05 3.30 26.21
CA GLY A 320 -5.01 2.92 27.63
C GLY A 320 -4.01 3.77 28.43
N PRO A 321 -2.95 3.16 29.01
CA PRO A 321 -1.92 3.88 29.75
C PRO A 321 -0.83 4.50 28.85
N TRP A 322 -0.76 4.13 27.57
CA TRP A 322 0.28 4.56 26.66
C TRP A 322 -0.14 5.81 25.89
N GLN A 323 0.78 6.75 25.76
CA GLN A 323 0.55 8.02 25.08
C GLN A 323 1.65 8.32 24.06
N SER A 324 1.26 8.82 22.91
CA SER A 324 2.11 9.40 21.87
C SER A 324 1.70 10.86 21.67
N ASP A 325 2.66 11.78 21.74
CA ASP A 325 2.50 13.18 21.37
C ASP A 325 3.33 13.46 20.11
N TYR A 326 2.78 14.20 19.17
CA TYR A 326 3.41 14.51 17.88
C TYR A 326 3.53 16.02 17.69
N GLN A 327 4.66 16.46 17.16
CA GLN A 327 4.86 17.81 16.68
C GLN A 327 5.24 17.76 15.21
N HIS A 328 4.63 18.64 14.41
CA HIS A 328 4.79 18.66 12.96
C HIS A 328 5.50 19.93 12.51
N ASP A 329 6.19 19.83 11.38
CA ASP A 329 6.65 21.01 10.64
C ASP A 329 5.50 21.61 9.80
N ALA A 330 5.79 22.68 9.08
CA ALA A 330 4.77 23.37 8.27
C ALA A 330 4.24 22.52 7.09
N ASN A 331 4.97 21.49 6.63
CA ASN A 331 4.51 20.53 5.61
C ASN A 331 3.72 19.35 6.20
N GLY A 332 3.69 19.23 7.55
CA GLY A 332 3.04 18.12 8.24
C GLY A 332 3.97 16.94 8.54
N ASN A 333 5.28 17.06 8.30
CA ASN A 333 6.22 16.03 8.70
C ASN A 333 6.38 16.00 10.22
N ILE A 334 6.44 14.81 10.83
CA ILE A 334 6.63 14.66 12.27
C ILE A 334 8.06 15.06 12.64
N GLN A 335 8.24 16.18 13.35
CA GLN A 335 9.53 16.63 13.86
C GLN A 335 9.88 16.02 15.21
N GLN A 336 8.86 15.72 16.02
CA GLN A 336 9.05 15.06 17.31
C GLN A 336 7.90 14.09 17.58
N HIS A 337 8.26 12.89 18.04
CA HIS A 337 7.34 11.89 18.58
C HIS A 337 7.78 11.55 20.01
N ARG A 338 6.93 11.85 20.98
CA ARG A 338 7.14 11.47 22.38
C ARG A 338 6.21 10.32 22.74
N HIS A 339 6.79 9.16 23.06
CA HIS A 339 6.05 7.99 23.47
C HIS A 339 6.32 7.63 24.92
N SER A 340 5.28 7.32 25.69
CA SER A 340 5.38 7.05 27.14
C SER A 340 6.22 5.81 27.48
N LEU A 341 6.32 4.81 26.57
CA LEU A 341 7.16 3.62 26.78
C LEU A 341 8.58 3.78 26.20
N TRP A 342 8.71 4.46 25.05
CA TRP A 342 9.94 4.42 24.25
C TRP A 342 10.72 5.73 24.28
N GLY A 343 10.19 6.75 24.99
CA GLY A 343 10.83 8.05 25.12
C GLY A 343 10.54 8.97 23.93
N THR A 344 11.41 9.96 23.76
CA THR A 344 11.28 10.98 22.71
C THR A 344 12.20 10.64 21.55
N LEU A 345 11.68 10.79 20.33
CA LEU A 345 12.37 10.73 19.05
C LEU A 345 12.21 12.07 18.34
N ASP A 346 13.32 12.66 17.94
CA ASP A 346 13.38 13.88 17.14
C ASP A 346 13.80 13.54 15.72
N TYR A 347 13.19 14.19 14.72
CA TYR A 347 13.37 13.89 13.30
C TYR A 347 13.72 15.16 12.51
N GLN A 348 14.54 15.01 11.48
CA GLN A 348 14.88 16.08 10.55
C GLN A 348 14.67 15.60 9.11
N TYR A 349 14.33 16.56 8.25
CA TYR A 349 14.02 16.31 6.84
C TYR A 349 14.75 17.28 5.93
N ASP A 350 15.14 16.82 4.76
CA ASP A 350 15.67 17.66 3.71
C ASP A 350 14.57 18.50 3.00
N PRO A 351 14.93 19.37 2.04
CA PRO A 351 13.95 20.16 1.28
C PRO A 351 12.94 19.35 0.45
N LEU A 352 13.16 18.06 0.21
CA LEU A 352 12.25 17.14 -0.47
C LEU A 352 11.41 16.30 0.50
N ASP A 353 11.37 16.69 1.79
CA ASP A 353 10.68 15.99 2.87
C ASP A 353 11.18 14.54 3.11
N ARG A 354 12.43 14.20 2.68
CA ARG A 354 13.06 12.91 2.98
C ARG A 354 13.68 12.96 4.37
N LEU A 355 13.49 11.89 5.14
CA LEU A 355 14.03 11.77 6.50
C LEU A 355 15.56 11.70 6.47
N THR A 356 16.23 12.68 7.09
CA THR A 356 17.70 12.75 7.16
C THR A 356 18.26 12.40 8.53
N GLU A 357 17.47 12.52 9.58
CA GLU A 357 17.93 12.23 10.94
C GLU A 357 16.79 11.73 11.84
N GLU A 358 17.10 10.76 12.68
CA GLU A 358 16.31 10.26 13.78
C GLU A 358 17.17 10.24 15.03
N ARG A 359 16.74 10.89 16.12
CA ARG A 359 17.45 10.92 17.41
C ARG A 359 16.52 10.54 18.55
N GLY A 360 17.00 9.67 19.42
CA GLY A 360 16.28 9.26 20.62
C GLY A 360 17.22 8.95 21.78
N VAL A 361 16.64 8.55 22.90
CA VAL A 361 17.38 8.20 24.12
C VAL A 361 18.34 7.02 23.95
N GLN A 362 18.12 6.16 22.97
CA GLN A 362 18.96 5.01 22.66
C GLN A 362 20.05 5.31 21.61
N GLY A 363 20.12 6.54 21.13
CA GLY A 363 21.06 6.97 20.09
C GLY A 363 20.34 7.64 18.93
N GLY A 364 21.08 7.86 17.84
CA GLY A 364 20.59 8.51 16.64
C GLY A 364 20.97 7.77 15.38
N ARG A 365 20.25 8.06 14.30
CA ARG A 365 20.57 7.60 12.93
C ARG A 365 20.54 8.78 12.01
N SER A 366 21.41 8.76 11.01
CA SER A 366 21.35 9.74 9.92
C SER A 366 21.39 9.04 8.57
N TYR A 367 20.74 9.69 7.59
CA TYR A 367 20.56 9.17 6.25
C TYR A 367 20.97 10.25 5.24
N ALA A 368 21.76 9.85 4.25
CA ALA A 368 22.10 10.69 3.10
C ALA A 368 21.50 10.08 1.82
N TYR A 369 21.14 10.95 0.89
CA TYR A 369 20.47 10.56 -0.35
C TYR A 369 21.12 11.23 -1.56
N ASP A 370 21.05 10.57 -2.71
CA ASP A 370 21.32 11.20 -4.00
C ASP A 370 20.10 12.01 -4.52
N ALA A 371 20.23 12.56 -5.72
CA ALA A 371 19.24 13.46 -6.29
C ALA A 371 17.86 12.81 -6.54
N VAL A 372 17.77 11.48 -6.67
CA VAL A 372 16.51 10.74 -6.88
C VAL A 372 16.05 9.94 -5.66
N GLY A 373 16.72 10.13 -4.51
CA GLY A 373 16.33 9.50 -3.25
C GLY A 373 16.90 8.10 -3.03
N ASN A 374 17.91 7.66 -3.78
CA ASN A 374 18.70 6.51 -3.35
C ASN A 374 19.47 6.87 -2.07
N ARG A 375 19.33 6.03 -1.03
CA ARG A 375 20.07 6.21 0.21
C ARG A 375 21.56 5.90 -0.04
N THR A 376 22.42 6.92 0.06
CA THR A 376 23.88 6.77 -0.17
C THR A 376 24.63 6.39 1.08
N GLN A 377 24.08 6.75 2.26
CA GLN A 377 24.70 6.41 3.55
C GLN A 377 23.63 6.29 4.65
N ARG A 378 23.86 5.38 5.57
CA ARG A 378 23.22 5.32 6.90
C ARG A 378 24.32 5.32 7.96
N SER A 379 24.20 6.17 8.97
CA SER A 379 25.06 6.16 10.13
C SER A 379 24.25 5.88 11.38
N ASP A 380 24.67 4.90 12.17
CA ASP A 380 24.08 4.56 13.46
C ASP A 380 25.01 5.09 14.57
N ASN A 381 24.49 6.00 15.40
CA ASN A 381 25.20 6.65 16.51
C ASN A 381 24.53 6.19 17.83
N PRO A 382 24.96 5.09 18.44
CA PRO A 382 24.35 4.59 19.66
C PRO A 382 24.52 5.60 20.81
N ALA A 383 23.59 5.58 21.77
CA ALA A 383 23.74 6.32 23.02
C ALA A 383 25.01 5.85 23.76
N SER A 384 25.42 6.54 24.82
CA SER A 384 26.67 6.38 25.56
C SER A 384 27.24 4.95 25.60
N GLY A 385 28.47 4.76 25.11
CA GLY A 385 29.25 3.52 25.20
C GLY A 385 29.24 2.60 23.99
N GLY A 386 28.43 2.86 22.97
CA GLY A 386 28.45 2.10 21.72
C GLY A 386 29.41 2.68 20.68
N THR A 387 29.87 1.86 19.74
CA THR A 387 30.67 2.32 18.60
C THR A 387 29.77 2.82 17.50
N ALA A 388 29.97 4.05 17.04
CA ALA A 388 29.29 4.57 15.85
C ALA A 388 29.66 3.71 14.63
N SER A 389 28.69 3.42 13.79
CA SER A 389 28.87 2.67 12.55
C SER A 389 28.28 3.43 11.36
N SER A 390 28.90 3.26 10.21
CA SER A 390 28.39 3.82 8.95
C SER A 390 28.31 2.73 7.89
N GLN A 391 27.23 2.76 7.12
CA GLN A 391 26.95 1.87 6.02
C GLN A 391 26.77 2.70 4.76
N ASP A 392 27.68 2.54 3.80
CA ASP A 392 27.59 3.17 2.49
C ASP A 392 26.84 2.28 1.51
N TYR A 393 26.11 2.90 0.58
CA TYR A 393 25.36 2.22 -0.49
C TYR A 393 25.82 2.77 -1.84
N GLN A 394 26.16 1.88 -2.75
CA GLN A 394 26.62 2.23 -4.09
C GLN A 394 25.59 1.81 -5.14
N TYR A 395 25.39 2.67 -6.12
CA TYR A 395 24.43 2.46 -7.20
C TYR A 395 25.13 2.50 -8.55
N ALA A 396 24.57 1.82 -9.53
CA ALA A 396 25.04 1.93 -10.89
C ALA A 396 24.95 3.39 -11.38
N PRO A 397 25.94 3.88 -12.15
CA PRO A 397 25.94 5.27 -12.58
C PRO A 397 24.80 5.63 -13.54
N ASP A 398 24.25 4.64 -14.23
CA ASP A 398 23.21 4.72 -15.25
C ASP A 398 21.85 4.17 -14.83
N SER A 399 21.68 3.76 -13.56
CA SER A 399 20.41 3.25 -13.03
C SER A 399 20.33 3.43 -11.52
N ASN A 400 19.13 3.14 -10.93
CA ASN A 400 18.93 3.13 -9.48
C ASN A 400 19.20 1.75 -8.85
N ARG A 401 19.84 0.83 -9.61
CA ARG A 401 20.20 -0.50 -9.12
C ARG A 401 21.32 -0.41 -8.10
N LEU A 402 21.10 -1.02 -6.95
CA LEU A 402 22.10 -1.16 -5.90
C LEU A 402 23.20 -2.13 -6.36
N THR A 403 24.47 -1.73 -6.23
CA THR A 403 25.64 -2.52 -6.66
C THR A 403 26.52 -2.95 -5.51
N ALA A 404 26.51 -2.23 -4.39
CA ALA A 404 27.24 -2.63 -3.19
C ALA A 404 26.61 -2.04 -1.90
N ILE A 405 26.80 -2.76 -0.80
CA ILE A 405 26.50 -2.33 0.56
C ILE A 405 27.82 -2.43 1.34
N GLY A 406 28.43 -1.30 1.67
CA GLY A 406 29.81 -1.26 2.18
C GLY A 406 30.78 -1.90 1.19
N ALA A 407 31.52 -2.91 1.64
CA ALA A 407 32.45 -3.68 0.80
C ALA A 407 31.81 -4.89 0.10
N GLN A 408 30.53 -5.17 0.35
CA GLN A 408 29.86 -6.36 -0.19
C GLN A 408 29.14 -6.03 -1.49
N ALA A 409 29.46 -6.76 -2.55
CA ALA A 409 28.80 -6.63 -3.85
C ALA A 409 27.34 -7.13 -3.77
N VAL A 410 26.48 -6.47 -4.52
CA VAL A 410 25.07 -6.77 -4.70
C VAL A 410 24.83 -7.03 -6.19
N THR A 411 24.03 -8.03 -6.52
CA THR A 411 23.70 -8.37 -7.91
C THR A 411 22.21 -8.33 -8.16
N SER A 412 21.84 -7.98 -9.40
CA SER A 412 20.45 -7.96 -9.87
C SER A 412 20.34 -8.69 -11.21
N ASN A 413 19.14 -9.18 -11.54
CA ASN A 413 18.86 -9.74 -12.86
C ASN A 413 18.62 -8.61 -13.91
N ALA A 414 18.35 -8.98 -15.15
CA ALA A 414 18.12 -8.03 -16.24
C ALA A 414 16.91 -7.09 -15.99
N ALA A 415 15.89 -7.54 -15.25
CA ALA A 415 14.74 -6.74 -14.85
C ALA A 415 14.98 -5.88 -13.59
N GLY A 416 16.22 -5.84 -13.07
CA GLY A 416 16.58 -5.03 -11.89
C GLY A 416 16.26 -5.66 -10.54
N ASN A 417 15.62 -6.82 -10.52
CA ASN A 417 15.31 -7.50 -9.27
C ASN A 417 16.59 -8.04 -8.62
N LEU A 418 16.75 -7.82 -7.33
CA LEU A 418 17.90 -8.21 -6.55
C LEU A 418 18.04 -9.74 -6.55
N THR A 419 19.21 -10.28 -6.92
CA THR A 419 19.46 -11.73 -6.95
C THR A 419 20.39 -12.21 -5.86
N GLN A 420 21.26 -11.34 -5.36
CA GLN A 420 22.14 -11.62 -4.22
C GLN A 420 22.52 -10.33 -3.52
N ASP A 421 22.49 -10.36 -2.20
CA ASP A 421 22.94 -9.25 -1.36
C ASP A 421 23.93 -9.72 -0.27
N ARG A 422 24.06 -8.92 0.80
CA ARG A 422 24.84 -9.25 1.99
C ARG A 422 24.52 -10.65 2.52
N ALA A 423 25.50 -11.27 3.22
CA ALA A 423 25.36 -12.57 3.87
C ALA A 423 25.00 -13.73 2.93
N ALA A 424 25.34 -13.63 1.63
CA ALA A 424 25.06 -14.65 0.61
C ALA A 424 23.58 -15.05 0.50
N ARG A 425 22.65 -14.14 0.88
CA ARG A 425 21.21 -14.31 0.62
C ARG A 425 20.98 -14.25 -0.88
N LYS A 426 20.42 -15.30 -1.44
CA LYS A 426 20.04 -15.39 -2.87
C LYS A 426 18.55 -15.36 -3.03
N LEU A 427 18.10 -14.61 -4.02
CA LEU A 427 16.70 -14.37 -4.35
C LEU A 427 16.46 -14.84 -5.79
N ALA A 428 15.45 -15.68 -6.00
CA ALA A 428 15.03 -16.12 -7.33
C ALA A 428 13.58 -15.69 -7.59
N TYR A 429 13.27 -15.44 -8.87
CA TYR A 429 12.00 -14.85 -9.29
C TYR A 429 11.32 -15.73 -10.34
N ASP A 430 10.00 -15.81 -10.27
CA ASP A 430 9.19 -16.48 -11.28
C ASP A 430 9.15 -15.70 -12.62
N ALA A 431 8.47 -16.25 -13.63
CA ALA A 431 8.35 -15.62 -14.94
C ALA A 431 7.55 -14.30 -14.91
N GLN A 432 6.74 -14.05 -13.88
CA GLN A 432 6.02 -12.77 -13.67
C GLN A 432 6.87 -11.72 -12.92
N GLY A 433 8.08 -12.10 -12.47
CA GLY A 433 8.97 -11.20 -11.71
C GLY A 433 8.70 -11.13 -10.23
N ARG A 434 7.92 -12.06 -9.67
CA ARG A 434 7.61 -12.16 -8.24
C ARG A 434 8.68 -13.00 -7.55
N LEU A 435 9.01 -12.63 -6.31
CA LEU A 435 9.99 -13.38 -5.52
C LEU A 435 9.50 -14.82 -5.30
N GLN A 436 10.18 -15.79 -5.92
CA GLN A 436 9.79 -17.20 -5.89
C GLN A 436 10.48 -17.96 -4.76
N SER A 437 11.77 -17.70 -4.52
CA SER A 437 12.48 -18.39 -3.45
C SER A 437 13.62 -17.56 -2.87
N VAL A 438 13.94 -17.88 -1.62
CA VAL A 438 15.08 -17.33 -0.87
C VAL A 438 15.96 -18.46 -0.40
N SER A 439 17.29 -18.30 -0.59
CA SER A 439 18.29 -19.19 -0.06
C SER A 439 19.30 -18.43 0.80
N LEU A 440 19.69 -19.02 1.93
CA LEU A 440 20.75 -18.53 2.82
C LEU A 440 21.84 -19.60 2.87
N ASP A 441 23.10 -19.18 2.72
CA ASP A 441 24.27 -20.09 2.74
C ASP A 441 24.12 -21.32 1.81
N GLY A 442 23.42 -21.12 0.66
CA GLY A 442 23.18 -22.16 -0.34
C GLY A 442 22.01 -23.09 -0.02
N GLN A 443 21.33 -22.93 1.10
CA GLN A 443 20.14 -23.70 1.46
C GLN A 443 18.88 -22.88 1.19
N GLN A 444 17.89 -23.45 0.51
CA GLN A 444 16.58 -22.81 0.31
C GLN A 444 15.84 -22.77 1.65
N VAL A 445 15.53 -21.56 2.12
CA VAL A 445 14.82 -21.32 3.38
C VAL A 445 13.33 -21.04 3.16
N ALA A 446 12.95 -20.57 1.98
CA ALA A 446 11.55 -20.35 1.62
C ALA A 446 11.30 -20.48 0.11
N GLU A 447 10.08 -20.91 -0.24
CA GLU A 447 9.48 -20.80 -1.58
C GLU A 447 8.11 -20.13 -1.45
N TYR A 448 7.79 -19.25 -2.40
CA TYR A 448 6.54 -18.49 -2.42
C TYR A 448 5.74 -18.75 -3.69
N ARG A 449 4.41 -18.78 -3.58
CA ARG A 449 3.50 -18.94 -4.71
C ARG A 449 2.43 -17.87 -4.67
N TYR A 450 2.08 -17.38 -5.85
CA TYR A 450 1.17 -16.24 -6.02
C TYR A 450 -0.04 -16.65 -6.87
N ASN A 451 -1.18 -16.04 -6.60
CA ASN A 451 -2.36 -16.17 -7.46
C ASN A 451 -2.33 -15.16 -8.63
N ALA A 452 -3.35 -15.19 -9.46
CA ALA A 452 -3.48 -14.32 -10.62
C ALA A 452 -3.54 -12.82 -10.29
N LEU A 453 -4.00 -12.47 -9.08
CA LEU A 453 -4.08 -11.10 -8.58
C LEU A 453 -2.73 -10.59 -8.02
N GLY A 454 -1.69 -11.41 -8.05
CA GLY A 454 -0.38 -11.08 -7.47
C GLY A 454 -0.30 -11.26 -5.95
N GLN A 455 -1.33 -11.79 -5.31
CA GLN A 455 -1.32 -12.09 -3.87
C GLN A 455 -0.52 -13.35 -3.60
N ARG A 456 0.36 -13.30 -2.61
CA ARG A 456 1.10 -14.48 -2.14
C ARG A 456 0.17 -15.40 -1.37
N ILE A 457 -0.15 -16.56 -1.94
CA ILE A 457 -1.12 -17.49 -1.38
C ILE A 457 -0.50 -18.67 -0.63
N VAL A 458 0.78 -18.97 -0.89
CA VAL A 458 1.52 -20.06 -0.22
C VAL A 458 2.95 -19.63 0.07
N LYS A 459 3.42 -19.97 1.26
CA LYS A 459 4.84 -20.00 1.65
C LYS A 459 5.18 -21.42 2.09
N LEU A 460 6.26 -21.96 1.54
CA LEU A 460 6.84 -23.25 1.91
C LEU A 460 8.19 -23.00 2.57
N THR A 461 8.38 -23.54 3.74
CA THR A 461 9.68 -23.63 4.43
C THR A 461 10.05 -25.11 4.60
N PRO A 462 11.27 -25.46 5.00
CA PRO A 462 11.61 -26.85 5.30
C PRO A 462 10.72 -27.50 6.36
N GLU A 463 10.08 -26.70 7.22
CA GLU A 463 9.34 -27.16 8.39
C GLU A 463 7.82 -27.09 8.22
N SER A 464 7.31 -26.17 7.39
CA SER A 464 5.88 -25.88 7.33
C SER A 464 5.40 -25.36 5.98
N VAL A 465 4.09 -25.44 5.76
CA VAL A 465 3.37 -24.80 4.67
C VAL A 465 2.43 -23.78 5.25
N THR A 466 2.60 -22.50 4.89
CA THR A 466 1.67 -21.42 5.28
C THR A 466 0.84 -20.98 4.09
N THR A 467 -0.48 -20.88 4.25
CA THR A 467 -1.39 -20.33 3.25
C THR A 467 -1.97 -18.99 3.73
N TYR A 468 -2.16 -18.04 2.80
CA TYR A 468 -2.63 -16.69 3.09
C TYR A 468 -4.01 -16.44 2.49
N LEU A 469 -4.91 -15.82 3.23
CA LEU A 469 -6.27 -15.49 2.85
C LEU A 469 -6.42 -13.97 2.71
N TYR A 470 -6.98 -13.51 1.58
CA TYR A 470 -7.19 -12.09 1.30
C TYR A 470 -8.64 -11.76 1.05
N GLY A 471 -9.04 -10.55 1.43
CA GLY A 471 -10.29 -9.92 1.01
C GLY A 471 -10.25 -9.47 -0.46
N PRO A 472 -11.40 -9.02 -0.98
CA PRO A 472 -11.50 -8.57 -2.38
C PRO A 472 -10.70 -7.30 -2.66
N ASP A 473 -10.39 -6.52 -1.65
CA ASP A 473 -9.56 -5.31 -1.66
C ASP A 473 -8.05 -5.58 -1.51
N GLY A 474 -7.66 -6.86 -1.38
CA GLY A 474 -6.28 -7.27 -1.18
C GLY A 474 -5.81 -7.23 0.28
N GLN A 475 -6.68 -6.88 1.23
CA GLN A 475 -6.35 -6.90 2.65
C GLN A 475 -6.12 -8.33 3.14
N LEU A 476 -5.05 -8.57 3.89
CA LEU A 476 -4.77 -9.88 4.49
C LEU A 476 -5.79 -10.17 5.61
N LEU A 477 -6.65 -11.17 5.39
CA LEU A 477 -7.66 -11.61 6.34
C LEU A 477 -7.14 -12.72 7.27
N GLY A 478 -6.10 -13.44 6.88
CA GLY A 478 -5.54 -14.49 7.72
C GLY A 478 -4.45 -15.31 7.06
N GLU A 479 -3.86 -16.13 7.88
CA GLU A 479 -2.88 -17.14 7.47
C GLU A 479 -3.17 -18.46 8.18
N ALA A 480 -2.76 -19.58 7.58
CA ALA A 480 -2.92 -20.90 8.18
C ALA A 480 -1.68 -21.74 7.92
N GLU A 481 -1.18 -22.38 8.98
CA GLU A 481 -0.08 -23.32 8.94
C GLU A 481 -0.60 -24.74 8.78
N HIS A 482 0.05 -25.49 7.91
CA HIS A 482 -0.29 -26.88 7.58
C HIS A 482 0.93 -27.77 7.76
N ASP A 483 0.69 -29.04 8.14
CA ASP A 483 1.72 -30.07 8.11
C ASP A 483 1.98 -30.57 6.67
N GLY A 484 2.97 -31.48 6.52
CA GLY A 484 3.34 -32.04 5.21
C GLY A 484 2.22 -32.87 4.53
N SER A 485 1.13 -33.20 5.26
CA SER A 485 -0.06 -33.85 4.68
C SER A 485 -1.14 -32.84 4.25
N GLY A 486 -0.93 -31.53 4.45
CA GLY A 486 -1.89 -30.47 4.19
C GLY A 486 -2.95 -30.29 5.29
N ARG A 487 -2.81 -31.01 6.43
CA ARG A 487 -3.71 -30.81 7.56
C ARG A 487 -3.41 -29.46 8.25
N LYS A 488 -4.42 -28.66 8.46
CA LYS A 488 -4.31 -27.38 9.16
C LYS A 488 -3.91 -27.62 10.63
N LEU A 489 -2.82 -27.00 11.07
CA LEU A 489 -2.30 -27.06 12.43
C LEU A 489 -2.74 -25.85 13.25
N ARG A 490 -2.63 -24.67 12.63
CA ARG A 490 -2.93 -23.39 13.25
C ARG A 490 -3.47 -22.44 12.20
N ALA A 491 -4.31 -21.49 12.60
CA ALA A 491 -4.65 -20.33 11.78
C ALA A 491 -4.61 -19.06 12.64
N GLN A 492 -4.20 -17.96 12.03
CA GLN A 492 -4.29 -16.63 12.59
C GLN A 492 -5.15 -15.78 11.67
N TYR A 493 -6.22 -15.17 12.19
CA TYR A 493 -7.10 -14.29 11.45
C TYR A 493 -6.91 -12.86 11.93
N TYR A 494 -6.83 -11.94 10.97
CA TYR A 494 -6.68 -10.50 11.19
C TYR A 494 -8.05 -9.83 11.08
N LEU A 495 -8.40 -9.02 12.06
CA LEU A 495 -9.69 -8.36 12.19
C LEU A 495 -9.50 -6.85 12.04
N TRP A 496 -10.24 -6.25 11.12
CA TRP A 496 -9.99 -4.89 10.66
C TRP A 496 -11.18 -3.95 10.88
N LEU A 497 -10.87 -2.66 11.01
CA LEU A 497 -11.78 -1.53 10.79
C LEU A 497 -11.12 -0.62 9.76
N ASP A 498 -11.61 -0.65 8.52
CA ASP A 498 -10.96 -0.03 7.38
C ASP A 498 -9.47 -0.47 7.30
N SER A 499 -8.50 0.44 7.39
CA SER A 499 -7.06 0.14 7.41
C SER A 499 -6.50 -0.23 8.79
N LEU A 500 -7.27 0.01 9.87
CA LEU A 500 -6.81 -0.21 11.23
C LEU A 500 -6.94 -1.70 11.62
N PRO A 501 -5.84 -2.41 11.90
CA PRO A 501 -5.91 -3.76 12.46
C PRO A 501 -6.35 -3.69 13.92
N LEU A 502 -7.50 -4.30 14.22
CA LEU A 502 -8.11 -4.25 15.55
C LEU A 502 -7.64 -5.38 16.46
N ALA A 503 -7.47 -6.56 15.89
CA ALA A 503 -7.14 -7.76 16.66
C ALA A 503 -6.64 -8.89 15.75
N THR A 504 -6.00 -9.90 16.38
CA THR A 504 -5.81 -11.22 15.78
C THR A 504 -6.53 -12.27 16.58
N ILE A 505 -6.97 -13.34 15.91
CA ILE A 505 -7.48 -14.55 16.52
C ILE A 505 -6.61 -15.71 16.09
N ASP A 506 -5.94 -16.32 17.07
CA ASP A 506 -5.17 -17.54 16.91
C ASP A 506 -6.03 -18.75 17.23
N ALA A 507 -6.07 -19.72 16.34
CA ALA A 507 -6.83 -20.95 16.49
C ALA A 507 -5.94 -22.15 16.17
N ASP A 508 -5.75 -23.04 17.14
CA ASP A 508 -5.10 -24.34 16.93
C ASP A 508 -6.13 -25.37 16.50
N TYR A 509 -5.70 -26.35 15.72
CA TYR A 509 -6.54 -27.42 15.19
C TYR A 509 -6.05 -28.77 15.70
N ASP A 510 -6.96 -29.62 16.19
CA ASP A 510 -6.63 -30.98 16.60
C ASP A 510 -6.45 -31.92 15.40
N ALA A 511 -6.11 -33.18 15.67
CA ALA A 511 -5.90 -34.20 14.62
C ALA A 511 -7.13 -34.50 13.77
N GLN A 512 -8.33 -34.13 14.24
CA GLN A 512 -9.61 -34.28 13.57
C GLN A 512 -10.03 -32.99 12.83
N GLY A 513 -9.19 -31.93 12.84
CA GLY A 513 -9.48 -30.64 12.22
C GLY A 513 -10.46 -29.77 13.02
N LYS A 514 -10.71 -30.11 14.28
CA LYS A 514 -11.56 -29.32 15.15
C LYS A 514 -10.79 -28.16 15.75
N VAL A 515 -11.36 -26.99 15.70
CA VAL A 515 -10.81 -25.77 16.28
C VAL A 515 -10.79 -25.87 17.80
N GLY A 516 -9.63 -25.61 18.41
CA GLY A 516 -9.46 -25.41 19.83
C GLY A 516 -10.09 -24.10 20.33
N ASN A 517 -9.82 -23.73 21.58
CA ASN A 517 -10.24 -22.42 22.09
C ASN A 517 -9.40 -21.32 21.44
N PRO A 518 -10.01 -20.40 20.66
CA PRO A 518 -9.25 -19.35 20.01
C PRO A 518 -8.71 -18.34 21.04
N THR A 519 -7.50 -17.86 20.80
CA THR A 519 -6.87 -16.79 21.59
C THR A 519 -7.04 -15.46 20.86
N LEU A 520 -7.63 -14.48 21.53
CA LEU A 520 -7.83 -13.14 21.00
C LEU A 520 -6.72 -12.21 21.51
N LEU A 521 -6.04 -11.53 20.59
CA LEU A 521 -5.08 -10.47 20.87
C LEU A 521 -5.60 -9.16 20.27
N TYR A 522 -5.70 -8.12 21.08
CA TYR A 522 -6.08 -6.78 20.65
C TYR A 522 -4.86 -6.02 20.15
N LEU A 523 -4.91 -5.53 18.94
CA LEU A 523 -3.82 -4.80 18.28
C LEU A 523 -3.96 -3.30 18.50
N HIS A 524 -2.84 -2.63 18.76
CA HIS A 524 -2.78 -1.20 18.98
C HIS A 524 -1.76 -0.59 18.01
N GLY A 525 -2.26 0.20 17.08
CA GLY A 525 -1.48 0.84 16.03
C GLY A 525 -0.92 2.20 16.44
N ASP A 526 0.08 2.65 15.69
CA ASP A 526 0.58 4.04 15.71
C ASP A 526 -0.29 4.97 14.84
N HIS A 527 0.25 6.14 14.50
CA HIS A 527 -0.43 7.16 13.67
C HIS A 527 -0.67 6.75 12.22
N LEU A 528 0.07 5.76 11.72
CA LEU A 528 -0.12 5.16 10.39
C LEU A 528 -0.91 3.84 10.45
N ASP A 529 -1.54 3.52 11.60
CA ASP A 529 -2.21 2.26 11.88
C ASP A 529 -1.27 1.02 11.85
N THR A 530 0.04 1.23 11.93
CA THR A 530 1.04 0.15 12.06
C THR A 530 0.92 -0.50 13.44
N PRO A 531 0.71 -1.83 13.57
CA PRO A 531 0.68 -2.49 14.87
C PRO A 531 1.99 -2.31 15.62
N ARG A 532 1.92 -1.78 16.84
CA ARG A 532 3.08 -1.57 17.73
C ARG A 532 3.00 -2.37 19.01
N LEU A 533 1.79 -2.63 19.48
CA LEU A 533 1.53 -3.40 20.68
C LEU A 533 0.38 -4.38 20.43
N ALA A 534 0.44 -5.54 21.06
CA ALA A 534 -0.70 -6.44 21.18
C ALA A 534 -0.94 -6.78 22.65
N THR A 535 -2.22 -6.79 23.08
CA THR A 535 -2.61 -7.11 24.45
C THR A 535 -3.58 -8.26 24.51
N VAL A 536 -3.49 -9.04 25.59
CA VAL A 536 -4.48 -10.08 25.92
C VAL A 536 -5.71 -9.48 26.60
N ALA A 537 -6.70 -10.33 26.91
CA ALA A 537 -7.94 -9.92 27.57
C ALA A 537 -7.73 -9.21 28.92
N SER A 538 -6.65 -9.52 29.66
CA SER A 538 -6.30 -8.82 30.91
C SER A 538 -5.70 -7.42 30.72
N GLY A 539 -5.42 -7.01 29.48
CA GLY A 539 -4.74 -5.75 29.16
C GLY A 539 -3.20 -5.83 29.24
N GLN A 540 -2.63 -6.99 29.56
CA GLN A 540 -1.18 -7.17 29.55
C GLN A 540 -0.65 -7.21 28.13
N ILE A 541 0.55 -6.60 27.91
CA ILE A 541 1.26 -6.66 26.62
C ILE A 541 1.73 -8.09 26.39
N ALA A 542 1.34 -8.69 25.26
CA ALA A 542 1.79 -10.01 24.84
C ALA A 542 2.81 -9.93 23.68
N TRP A 543 2.78 -8.83 22.94
CA TRP A 543 3.69 -8.58 21.84
C TRP A 543 3.92 -7.07 21.67
N GLN A 544 5.14 -6.70 21.27
CA GLN A 544 5.47 -5.33 20.89
C GLN A 544 6.54 -5.30 19.81
N TRP A 545 6.46 -4.29 18.93
CA TRP A 545 7.44 -4.06 17.87
C TRP A 545 7.90 -2.61 17.88
N GLN A 546 9.17 -2.43 18.22
CA GLN A 546 9.86 -1.15 18.12
C GLN A 546 10.87 -1.23 16.98
N SER A 547 10.80 -0.30 16.06
CA SER A 547 11.71 -0.22 14.92
C SER A 547 12.26 1.19 14.76
N ASP A 548 13.34 1.33 13.97
CA ASP A 548 13.69 2.64 13.41
C ASP A 548 12.58 3.11 12.43
N ALA A 549 12.74 4.34 11.91
CA ALA A 549 11.77 4.94 11.02
C ALA A 549 11.52 4.13 9.73
N PHE A 550 12.50 3.32 9.28
CA PHE A 550 12.38 2.47 8.09
C PHE A 550 11.97 1.02 8.40
N GLY A 551 11.59 0.72 9.64
CA GLY A 551 11.02 -0.59 10.00
C GLY A 551 12.06 -1.63 10.42
N ARG A 552 13.33 -1.28 10.57
CA ARG A 552 14.34 -2.19 11.11
C ARG A 552 14.19 -2.29 12.64
N GLY A 553 13.90 -3.47 13.13
CA GLY A 553 13.76 -3.73 14.56
C GLY A 553 13.15 -5.10 14.82
N GLU A 554 13.43 -5.64 15.98
CA GLU A 554 12.92 -6.93 16.42
C GLU A 554 11.63 -6.77 17.23
N ALA A 555 10.73 -7.71 17.06
CA ALA A 555 9.55 -7.81 17.89
C ALA A 555 9.86 -8.59 19.18
N LEU A 556 9.33 -8.12 20.30
CA LEU A 556 9.39 -8.81 21.58
C LEU A 556 8.04 -9.48 21.86
N SER A 557 8.05 -10.79 22.10
CA SER A 557 6.85 -11.60 22.33
C SER A 557 6.88 -12.30 23.67
N GLN A 558 5.70 -12.50 24.25
CA GLN A 558 5.52 -13.39 25.40
C GLN A 558 4.99 -14.74 24.91
N GLY A 559 5.69 -15.82 25.26
CA GLY A 559 5.35 -17.17 24.81
C GLY A 559 5.45 -17.34 23.29
N SER A 560 4.47 -17.99 22.68
CA SER A 560 4.39 -18.26 21.24
C SER A 560 3.63 -17.19 20.44
N THR A 561 3.34 -16.03 21.04
CA THR A 561 2.61 -14.94 20.39
C THR A 561 3.41 -14.38 19.21
N GLN A 562 2.81 -14.31 18.03
CA GLN A 562 3.42 -13.72 16.84
C GLN A 562 2.42 -12.77 16.17
N VAL A 563 2.92 -11.62 15.72
CA VAL A 563 2.21 -10.69 14.85
C VAL A 563 3.18 -10.35 13.72
N ASN A 564 2.85 -10.78 12.51
CA ASN A 564 3.70 -10.61 11.34
C ASN A 564 3.39 -9.34 10.53
N LEU A 565 2.31 -8.63 10.86
CA LEU A 565 2.01 -7.32 10.27
C LEU A 565 3.11 -6.32 10.64
N ARG A 566 3.50 -5.47 9.66
CA ARG A 566 4.48 -4.39 9.81
C ARG A 566 3.84 -3.06 9.38
N PHE A 567 4.50 -2.24 8.59
CA PHE A 567 3.86 -1.07 7.99
C PHE A 567 2.60 -1.47 7.21
N PRO A 568 1.61 -0.57 7.01
CA PRO A 568 0.41 -0.92 6.28
C PRO A 568 0.70 -1.64 4.96
N GLY A 569 0.05 -2.79 4.75
CA GLY A 569 0.29 -3.68 3.62
C GLY A 569 1.45 -4.67 3.76
N GLN A 570 2.33 -4.51 4.77
CA GLN A 570 3.52 -5.33 4.92
C GLN A 570 3.32 -6.53 5.87
N TYR A 571 3.91 -7.65 5.47
CA TYR A 571 3.99 -8.89 6.24
C TYR A 571 5.45 -9.33 6.39
N TYR A 572 5.91 -9.55 7.61
CA TYR A 572 7.29 -9.93 7.93
C TYR A 572 7.53 -11.42 7.69
N ASP A 573 8.58 -11.72 6.94
CA ASP A 573 9.11 -13.06 6.69
C ASP A 573 10.39 -13.29 7.50
N ALA A 574 10.27 -14.04 8.59
CA ALA A 574 11.39 -14.28 9.52
C ALA A 574 12.56 -15.00 8.85
N GLU A 575 12.30 -15.89 7.90
CA GLU A 575 13.28 -16.68 7.17
C GLU A 575 14.14 -15.84 6.19
N SER A 576 13.60 -14.74 5.68
CA SER A 576 14.31 -13.86 4.74
C SER A 576 14.73 -12.52 5.36
N GLY A 577 14.05 -12.10 6.42
CA GLY A 577 14.16 -10.75 7.00
C GLY A 577 13.51 -9.67 6.13
N LEU A 578 12.81 -10.04 5.05
CA LEU A 578 12.07 -9.13 4.18
C LEU A 578 10.65 -8.90 4.71
N HIS A 579 10.04 -7.80 4.25
CA HIS A 579 8.61 -7.57 4.42
C HIS A 579 7.92 -7.73 3.07
N TYR A 580 7.14 -8.79 2.89
CA TYR A 580 6.28 -8.92 1.73
C TYR A 580 5.27 -7.78 1.70
N ASN A 581 5.18 -7.05 0.60
CA ASN A 581 4.30 -5.90 0.43
C ASN A 581 3.53 -6.00 -0.90
N TYR A 582 2.66 -7.00 -1.01
CA TYR A 582 1.79 -7.32 -2.14
C TYR A 582 2.56 -7.49 -3.47
N PHE A 583 2.89 -6.41 -4.19
CA PHE A 583 3.58 -6.48 -5.50
C PHE A 583 5.10 -6.49 -5.41
N ARG A 584 5.68 -6.13 -4.28
CA ARG A 584 7.14 -6.09 -4.06
C ARG A 584 7.49 -6.62 -2.67
N ASP A 585 8.76 -6.90 -2.46
CA ASP A 585 9.31 -7.27 -1.17
C ASP A 585 10.22 -6.13 -0.66
N TYR A 586 9.96 -5.64 0.54
CA TYR A 586 10.66 -4.53 1.16
C TYR A 586 11.78 -5.02 2.08
N ASP A 587 12.98 -4.45 1.95
CA ASP A 587 14.10 -4.71 2.84
C ASP A 587 14.27 -3.55 3.86
N PRO A 588 13.91 -3.73 5.14
CA PRO A 588 14.00 -2.69 6.16
C PRO A 588 15.46 -2.29 6.45
N GLU A 589 16.44 -3.14 6.20
CA GLU A 589 17.86 -2.82 6.38
C GLU A 589 18.35 -1.77 5.38
N THR A 590 17.93 -1.89 4.14
CA THR A 590 18.28 -0.93 3.09
C THR A 590 17.26 0.19 2.96
N GLY A 591 16.05 0.02 3.49
CA GLY A 591 14.94 0.97 3.41
C GLY A 591 14.39 1.12 1.99
N ARG A 592 14.43 0.04 1.19
CA ARG A 592 13.99 0.02 -0.20
C ARG A 592 13.41 -1.33 -0.61
N TYR A 593 12.75 -1.37 -1.72
CA TYR A 593 12.29 -2.61 -2.35
C TYR A 593 13.44 -3.37 -3.02
N VAL A 594 13.33 -4.71 -3.06
CA VAL A 594 14.30 -5.58 -3.74
C VAL A 594 13.96 -5.77 -5.22
N GLU A 595 12.75 -5.41 -5.65
CA GLU A 595 12.31 -5.36 -7.05
C GLU A 595 12.15 -3.92 -7.54
N SER A 596 12.39 -3.71 -8.85
CA SER A 596 11.96 -2.51 -9.54
C SER A 596 10.44 -2.43 -9.59
N ASP A 597 9.90 -1.22 -9.45
CA ASP A 597 8.45 -1.00 -9.46
C ASP A 597 7.81 -1.51 -10.76
N PRO A 598 6.80 -2.40 -10.70
CA PRO A 598 6.13 -2.91 -11.88
C PRO A 598 5.34 -1.83 -12.65
N ILE A 599 4.96 -0.72 -12.00
CA ILE A 599 4.36 0.45 -12.67
C ILE A 599 5.40 1.46 -13.17
N GLY A 600 6.69 1.16 -13.02
CA GLY A 600 7.79 1.98 -13.50
C GLY A 600 7.78 3.39 -12.90
N LEU A 601 8.00 4.42 -13.75
CA LEU A 601 8.06 5.81 -13.30
C LEU A 601 6.73 6.38 -12.78
N ALA A 602 5.61 5.68 -12.93
CA ALA A 602 4.34 6.06 -12.29
C ALA A 602 4.42 5.95 -10.75
N GLY A 603 5.29 5.09 -10.21
CA GLY A 603 5.59 4.99 -8.78
C GLY A 603 6.64 6.01 -8.28
N GLY A 604 7.28 6.77 -9.19
CA GLY A 604 8.33 7.73 -8.88
C GLY A 604 9.60 7.52 -9.72
N PHE A 605 10.51 8.50 -9.73
CA PHE A 605 11.77 8.41 -10.50
C PHE A 605 12.72 7.32 -9.99
N ASN A 606 12.68 7.01 -8.71
CA ASN A 606 13.40 5.89 -8.12
C ASN A 606 12.45 4.71 -7.96
N THR A 607 12.51 3.77 -8.88
CA THR A 607 11.62 2.59 -8.91
C THR A 607 11.83 1.60 -7.76
N PHE A 608 12.78 1.84 -6.89
CA PHE A 608 13.05 1.00 -5.71
C PHE A 608 12.76 1.71 -4.38
N ALA A 609 12.44 3.01 -4.39
CA ALA A 609 12.26 3.78 -3.17
C ALA A 609 10.99 3.34 -2.42
N TYR A 610 11.10 3.28 -1.10
CA TYR A 610 9.95 3.17 -0.22
C TYR A 610 9.47 4.57 0.17
N VAL A 611 8.23 4.88 -0.14
CA VAL A 611 7.49 6.11 0.20
C VAL A 611 8.27 7.42 0.06
N GLY A 612 9.10 7.50 -0.99
CA GLY A 612 9.91 8.68 -1.27
C GLY A 612 10.93 9.05 -0.18
N GLY A 613 11.26 8.13 0.75
CA GLY A 613 12.16 8.38 1.87
C GLY A 613 11.51 9.05 3.08
N ASN A 614 10.18 9.11 3.16
CA ASN A 614 9.44 9.65 4.30
C ASN A 614 8.47 8.61 4.92
N PRO A 615 8.98 7.59 5.61
CA PRO A 615 8.19 6.49 6.16
C PRO A 615 7.38 6.87 7.41
N LEU A 616 7.53 8.09 7.91
CA LEU A 616 6.75 8.59 9.05
C LEU A 616 5.48 9.33 8.61
N SER A 617 5.38 9.73 7.34
CA SER A 617 4.20 10.45 6.83
C SER A 617 3.39 9.61 5.84
N PHE A 618 4.00 8.62 5.19
CA PHE A 618 3.39 7.84 4.13
C PHE A 618 3.52 6.33 4.36
N ALA A 619 2.56 5.59 3.84
CA ALA A 619 2.61 4.14 3.71
C ALA A 619 2.35 3.77 2.24
N ASP A 620 2.88 2.61 1.83
CA ASP A 620 2.65 2.01 0.51
C ASP A 620 2.02 0.63 0.75
N THR A 621 0.71 0.56 0.67
CA THR A 621 -0.05 -0.64 1.07
C THR A 621 0.03 -1.78 0.07
N LEU A 622 0.42 -1.49 -1.17
CA LEU A 622 0.50 -2.47 -2.26
C LEU A 622 1.91 -2.67 -2.81
N GLY A 623 2.88 -1.90 -2.34
CA GLY A 623 4.21 -1.92 -2.92
C GLY A 623 4.26 -1.30 -4.32
N LEU A 624 3.52 -0.20 -4.58
CA LEU A 624 3.44 0.48 -5.87
C LEU A 624 3.61 2.00 -5.77
N HIS A 625 2.96 2.67 -4.80
CA HIS A 625 2.95 4.13 -4.72
C HIS A 625 2.76 4.64 -3.28
N PRO A 626 3.46 5.70 -2.83
CA PRO A 626 3.21 6.34 -1.55
C PRO A 626 1.80 6.92 -1.45
N GLY A 627 1.13 6.72 -0.32
CA GLY A 627 -0.18 7.30 -0.05
C GLY A 627 -1.36 6.53 -0.58
N ASP A 628 -1.14 5.28 -1.03
CA ASP A 628 -2.23 4.39 -1.42
C ASP A 628 -3.16 4.14 -0.24
N LYS A 629 -4.44 4.46 -0.43
CA LYS A 629 -5.49 4.07 0.51
C LYS A 629 -5.99 2.68 0.14
N LEU A 630 -6.17 1.81 1.12
CA LEU A 630 -6.70 0.45 0.96
C LEU A 630 -8.05 0.38 0.21
N PHE A 631 -8.81 1.48 0.14
CA PHE A 631 -10.12 1.57 -0.50
C PHE A 631 -10.15 2.40 -1.81
N GLY A 632 -9.01 2.71 -2.36
CA GLY A 632 -8.91 3.35 -3.67
C GLY A 632 -7.56 2.99 -4.25
N LEU A 633 -7.51 1.92 -5.03
CA LEU A 633 -6.30 1.62 -5.77
C LEU A 633 -5.89 2.85 -6.58
N PRO A 634 -4.60 3.23 -6.60
CA PRO A 634 -4.18 4.48 -7.24
C PRO A 634 -4.62 4.53 -8.69
N LYS A 635 -4.92 5.73 -9.17
CA LYS A 635 -5.24 5.97 -10.58
C LYS A 635 -4.16 5.42 -11.53
N ALA A 636 -2.90 5.46 -11.10
CA ALA A 636 -1.78 4.89 -11.84
C ALA A 636 -1.85 3.36 -11.92
N PHE A 637 -2.20 2.68 -10.82
CA PHE A 637 -2.44 1.24 -10.80
C PHE A 637 -3.56 0.83 -11.74
N TRP A 638 -4.69 1.53 -11.67
CA TRP A 638 -5.85 1.25 -12.51
C TRP A 638 -5.55 1.53 -13.98
N LYS A 639 -4.86 2.62 -14.32
CA LYS A 639 -4.37 2.86 -15.67
C LYS A 639 -3.38 1.80 -16.15
N TRP A 640 -2.47 1.37 -15.27
CA TRP A 640 -1.52 0.32 -15.58
C TRP A 640 -2.22 -1.03 -15.73
N PHE A 641 -3.09 -1.40 -14.80
CA PHE A 641 -3.84 -2.65 -14.81
C PHE A 641 -4.77 -2.71 -16.03
N HIS A 642 -5.45 -1.63 -16.37
CA HIS A 642 -6.26 -1.52 -17.58
C HIS A 642 -5.44 -1.63 -18.88
N LYS A 643 -4.20 -1.10 -18.91
CA LYS A 643 -3.30 -1.24 -20.08
C LYS A 643 -2.64 -2.61 -20.14
N GLN A 644 -2.59 -3.37 -19.05
CA GLN A 644 -2.01 -4.72 -18.98
C GLN A 644 -3.06 -5.84 -19.15
N GLY A 645 -4.31 -5.50 -19.33
CA GLY A 645 -5.43 -6.43 -19.42
C GLY A 645 -6.23 -6.51 -18.14
N ASP A 646 -7.13 -5.60 -18.06
CA ASP A 646 -8.46 -5.63 -17.44
C ASP A 646 -8.70 -4.96 -16.10
N MET A 647 -9.50 -3.91 -16.17
CA MET A 647 -10.68 -3.67 -15.32
C MET A 647 -11.60 -2.64 -15.98
N ASN A 648 -12.42 -3.08 -16.91
CA ASN A 648 -13.57 -2.31 -17.41
C ASN A 648 -14.70 -2.18 -16.37
N ASP A 649 -14.59 -2.83 -15.22
CA ASP A 649 -15.67 -2.95 -14.24
C ASP A 649 -15.81 -1.77 -13.26
N LEU A 650 -14.92 -0.78 -13.30
CA LEU A 650 -15.09 0.47 -12.55
C LEU A 650 -15.93 1.52 -13.29
N LYS A 651 -16.31 1.24 -14.53
CA LYS A 651 -17.28 2.07 -15.23
C LYS A 651 -18.70 1.62 -14.83
N GLY A 652 -19.48 2.56 -14.30
CA GLY A 652 -20.91 2.35 -14.13
C GLY A 652 -21.58 1.91 -15.45
N PRO A 653 -22.87 1.52 -15.43
CA PRO A 653 -23.57 0.93 -16.57
C PRO A 653 -23.51 1.72 -17.89
N ASN A 654 -23.09 2.98 -17.84
CA ASN A 654 -22.98 3.90 -18.97
C ASN A 654 -21.54 4.23 -19.38
N GLY A 655 -20.52 3.51 -18.89
CA GLY A 655 -19.13 3.72 -19.28
C GLY A 655 -18.47 4.94 -18.64
N GLN A 656 -19.11 5.62 -17.68
CA GLN A 656 -18.57 6.78 -16.98
C GLN A 656 -18.03 6.39 -15.59
N VAL A 657 -16.92 7.00 -15.18
CA VAL A 657 -16.39 6.93 -13.81
C VAL A 657 -17.40 7.63 -12.90
N SER A 658 -17.70 7.10 -11.70
CA SER A 658 -18.65 7.73 -10.81
C SER A 658 -18.18 9.15 -10.42
N LYS A 659 -19.14 10.06 -10.25
CA LYS A 659 -18.88 11.47 -9.91
C LYS A 659 -18.01 11.62 -8.66
N GLU A 660 -18.21 10.76 -7.66
CA GLU A 660 -17.44 10.72 -6.42
C GLU A 660 -15.94 10.41 -6.65
N ILE A 661 -15.63 9.48 -7.58
CA ILE A 661 -14.25 9.16 -7.95
C ILE A 661 -13.62 10.31 -8.75
N ALA A 662 -14.40 11.00 -9.59
CA ALA A 662 -13.90 12.13 -10.38
C ALA A 662 -13.60 13.36 -9.52
N GLU A 663 -14.40 13.65 -8.49
CA GLU A 663 -14.23 14.79 -7.59
C GLU A 663 -13.05 14.62 -6.63
N ASP A 664 -12.76 13.40 -6.15
CA ASP A 664 -11.62 13.11 -5.26
C ASP A 664 -10.25 13.20 -5.97
N TYR A 665 -10.22 13.06 -7.30
CA TYR A 665 -8.98 12.96 -8.07
C TYR A 665 -8.77 14.05 -9.13
N HIS A 666 -9.58 15.14 -9.16
CA HIS A 666 -9.53 16.20 -10.17
C HIS A 666 -9.57 15.68 -11.62
N LEU A 667 -10.48 14.75 -11.91
CA LEU A 667 -10.69 14.23 -13.24
C LEU A 667 -11.72 15.07 -14.01
N GLU A 668 -11.41 15.47 -15.24
CA GLU A 668 -12.44 15.96 -16.17
C GLU A 668 -13.39 14.81 -16.57
N TRP A 669 -14.66 15.15 -16.66
CA TRP A 669 -15.83 14.30 -16.93
C TRP A 669 -15.83 13.73 -18.35
#